data_36c9929bd1a5a0c24fe2bf38b5f58009
#
_entry.id   36c9929bd1a5a0c24fe2bf38b5f58009
#
_cell.length_a   1.000
_cell.length_b   1.000
_cell.length_c   1.000
_cell.angle_alpha   90.00
_cell.angle_beta   90.00
_cell.angle_gamma   90.00
#
_symmetry.space_group_name_H-M   'P 1'
#
loop_
_entity.id
_entity.type
_entity.pdbx_description
1 polymer ?
#
loop_
_entity_poly.entity_id
_entity_poly.type
_entity_poly.pdbx_seq_one_letter_code
_entity_poly.pdbx_strand_id
1 'polypeptide(L)'
;MPSFYIPLSGLDADSTALNTIANNLSNMSTTGFKTQNTNFSDLFYQQTGTTGSGDQIQVGTGVQVASNSTDFTGGSIASTGVSTDAAINGTGFFVLDNGGGQQLYTRDGNFQISSTGTLESTEGQAVMGYGATNGVISTSGGLTDIVVPTGQVMQPSATSTFGMTENLDSTSAVGTQQTGQVQVYDSLGKTYEATVTYTNLGQNKWSYAITMPDALAAAAATAPAAQTLPVTAAAPDLAKITSTLTAATTTPVAGTTAYTFNFGSSSGTLASGSSSGTLATVDTGTSLTITGATTGGTATIAAPTIASGESVSTYAAALQSAMTTAGITGVTATATGGQLVITGATATTSIAGAVKQDLEGATVNYSLGSSATVDPSTNLSITGLTATGVPATIVLPTVTAGESVNSYATALQGALTTAGITNVTVAATAGGQLSITGANMTTSGAVSQDLTAQTIKYNFGSNQNLLATVNSGTNLTISGLTANGFEATTVAPVVTAGETVAQYAAALNQSLADAGIGGVAVTVNGGQLSISGAHMSTSGNLIQDSPASANATGTLSFDANGNLVSPAANLSNITFAGLSDGAAPMNMTWNLFGANGTGEISQTAAASGQSAQTQNGYTSGEYQGFSIGSDGTVTATYSNYQSQVVGQVALATVSNLQGLSDVGSTEYKTTPASGLATVGVAGAGGRGTLEGSSLEASNVNISAEFSDLIVAQRAFEANAKSMTTFDTITQETINMIH
;
A
#
# COMPACT_ATOMS: atom_id res chain seq x y z
N MET A 1 -55.15 -4.72 60.09
CA MET A 1 -55.46 -3.98 58.84
C MET A 1 -54.77 -4.73 57.71
N PRO A 2 -55.41 -4.90 56.55
CA PRO A 2 -54.80 -5.54 55.41
C PRO A 2 -53.48 -4.82 55.06
N SER A 3 -52.42 -5.56 54.81
CA SER A 3 -51.12 -4.96 54.49
C SER A 3 -51.05 -4.57 53.02
N PHE A 4 -51.12 -3.27 52.70
CA PHE A 4 -50.91 -2.76 51.36
C PHE A 4 -49.51 -3.08 50.77
N TYR A 5 -48.59 -3.44 51.68
CA TYR A 5 -47.21 -3.67 51.28
C TYR A 5 -47.04 -4.90 50.43
N ILE A 6 -47.81 -5.96 50.62
CA ILE A 6 -47.75 -7.21 49.87
C ILE A 6 -48.10 -6.99 48.39
N PRO A 7 -49.28 -6.44 48.02
CA PRO A 7 -49.57 -6.20 46.61
C PRO A 7 -48.69 -5.11 45.98
N LEU A 8 -48.23 -4.12 46.77
CA LEU A 8 -47.27 -3.10 46.28
C LEU A 8 -45.94 -3.70 45.89
N SER A 9 -45.37 -4.58 46.75
CA SER A 9 -44.15 -5.30 46.41
C SER A 9 -44.29 -6.21 45.19
N GLY A 10 -45.51 -6.81 45.02
CA GLY A 10 -45.83 -7.57 43.81
C GLY A 10 -45.86 -6.69 42.56
N LEU A 11 -46.50 -5.51 42.64
CA LEU A 11 -46.52 -4.56 41.51
C LEU A 11 -45.16 -4.09 41.07
N ASP A 12 -44.26 -3.78 42.01
CA ASP A 12 -42.88 -3.36 41.73
C ASP A 12 -42.09 -4.48 41.06
N ALA A 13 -42.22 -5.71 41.60
CA ALA A 13 -41.59 -6.89 41.05
C ALA A 13 -42.11 -7.24 39.64
N ASP A 14 -43.45 -7.20 39.42
CA ASP A 14 -44.05 -7.45 38.12
C ASP A 14 -43.70 -6.37 37.11
N SER A 15 -43.60 -5.10 37.53
CA SER A 15 -43.16 -3.99 36.67
C SER A 15 -41.70 -4.21 36.18
N THR A 16 -40.84 -4.69 37.07
CA THR A 16 -39.44 -5.02 36.69
C THR A 16 -39.39 -6.17 35.68
N ALA A 17 -40.19 -7.22 35.91
CA ALA A 17 -40.30 -8.33 34.97
C ALA A 17 -40.83 -7.88 33.61
N LEU A 18 -41.88 -7.05 33.57
CA LEU A 18 -42.42 -6.50 32.34
C LEU A 18 -41.36 -5.69 31.56
N ASN A 19 -40.57 -4.88 32.25
CA ASN A 19 -39.49 -4.11 31.64
C ASN A 19 -38.41 -5.04 31.06
N THR A 20 -38.03 -6.08 31.78
CA THR A 20 -37.03 -7.07 31.32
C THR A 20 -37.52 -7.82 30.08
N ILE A 21 -38.80 -8.30 30.10
CA ILE A 21 -39.40 -8.98 28.95
C ILE A 21 -39.52 -8.03 27.75
N ALA A 22 -39.93 -6.78 27.97
CA ALA A 22 -40.02 -5.77 26.93
C ALA A 22 -38.62 -5.47 26.33
N ASN A 23 -37.58 -5.42 27.15
CA ASN A 23 -36.19 -5.26 26.68
C ASN A 23 -35.74 -6.47 25.84
N ASN A 24 -35.99 -7.70 26.30
CA ASN A 24 -35.70 -8.92 25.53
C ASN A 24 -36.40 -8.88 24.16
N LEU A 25 -37.67 -8.58 24.14
CA LEU A 25 -38.48 -8.54 22.93
C LEU A 25 -38.00 -7.45 21.95
N SER A 26 -37.58 -6.30 22.48
CA SER A 26 -37.03 -5.20 21.66
C SER A 26 -35.70 -5.59 21.00
N ASN A 27 -34.93 -6.46 21.65
CA ASN A 27 -33.59 -6.91 21.22
C ASN A 27 -33.60 -8.29 20.54
N MET A 28 -34.74 -8.78 20.09
CA MET A 28 -34.87 -10.09 19.44
C MET A 28 -34.10 -10.18 18.11
N SER A 29 -33.81 -9.05 17.47
CA SER A 29 -33.04 -8.94 16.21
C SER A 29 -31.65 -8.35 16.40
N THR A 30 -31.23 -8.11 17.64
CA THR A 30 -29.89 -7.57 17.95
C THR A 30 -28.88 -8.71 17.96
N THR A 31 -27.85 -8.61 17.16
CA THR A 31 -26.77 -9.60 17.06
C THR A 31 -26.08 -9.80 18.41
N GLY A 32 -25.88 -11.06 18.80
CA GLY A 32 -25.19 -11.41 20.05
C GLY A 32 -25.92 -11.08 21.34
N PHE A 33 -27.17 -10.55 21.26
CA PHE A 33 -27.97 -10.22 22.45
C PHE A 33 -28.28 -11.47 23.29
N LYS A 34 -28.22 -11.30 24.60
CA LYS A 34 -28.50 -12.36 25.60
C LYS A 34 -29.72 -12.02 26.41
N THR A 35 -30.68 -12.96 26.45
CA THR A 35 -31.91 -12.85 27.20
C THR A 35 -31.65 -12.62 28.69
N GLN A 36 -32.40 -11.71 29.30
CA GLN A 36 -32.35 -11.45 30.73
C GLN A 36 -33.60 -12.04 31.39
N ASN A 37 -33.40 -12.71 32.51
CA ASN A 37 -34.48 -13.31 33.31
C ASN A 37 -34.53 -12.65 34.67
N THR A 38 -35.74 -12.20 35.07
CA THR A 38 -35.98 -11.65 36.41
C THR A 38 -36.26 -12.77 37.40
N ASN A 39 -35.44 -12.88 38.41
CA ASN A 39 -35.61 -13.85 39.49
C ASN A 39 -36.27 -13.19 40.69
N PHE A 40 -37.29 -13.82 41.23
CA PHE A 40 -37.99 -13.34 42.39
C PHE A 40 -37.58 -14.11 43.65
N SER A 41 -37.59 -13.43 44.81
CA SER A 41 -37.51 -14.06 46.14
C SER A 41 -38.62 -13.55 47.03
N ASP A 42 -39.10 -14.42 47.89
CA ASP A 42 -40.01 -14.05 48.95
C ASP A 42 -39.32 -13.19 50.01
N LEU A 43 -40.11 -12.30 50.59
CA LEU A 43 -39.67 -11.54 51.77
C LEU A 43 -39.90 -12.35 53.05
N PHE A 44 -39.35 -11.85 54.16
CA PHE A 44 -39.43 -12.54 55.45
C PHE A 44 -40.85 -12.87 55.84
N TYR A 45 -41.01 -14.01 56.53
CA TYR A 45 -42.31 -14.37 57.11
C TYR A 45 -42.43 -13.71 58.48
N GLN A 46 -43.58 -13.05 58.70
CA GLN A 46 -43.90 -12.48 59.97
C GLN A 46 -44.67 -13.54 60.81
N GLN A 47 -44.16 -13.84 62.01
CA GLN A 47 -44.84 -14.68 62.96
C GLN A 47 -45.99 -13.91 63.59
N THR A 48 -47.22 -14.33 63.35
CA THR A 48 -48.41 -13.67 63.90
C THR A 48 -49.02 -14.37 65.16
N GLY A 49 -48.47 -15.56 65.48
CA GLY A 49 -48.97 -16.31 66.65
C GLY A 49 -48.43 -17.74 66.61
N THR A 50 -48.91 -18.54 67.56
CA THR A 50 -48.73 -19.98 67.63
C THR A 50 -50.07 -20.68 67.72
N THR A 51 -50.23 -21.84 67.13
CA THR A 51 -51.41 -22.69 67.24
C THR A 51 -51.47 -23.25 68.67
N GLY A 52 -52.67 -23.78 69.06
CA GLY A 52 -52.81 -24.48 70.34
C GLY A 52 -51.90 -25.74 70.50
N SER A 53 -51.31 -26.23 69.41
CA SER A 53 -50.29 -27.32 69.34
C SER A 53 -48.88 -26.82 69.44
N GLY A 54 -48.62 -25.48 69.48
CA GLY A 54 -47.31 -24.88 69.53
C GLY A 54 -46.68 -24.56 68.18
N ASP A 55 -47.36 -24.84 67.06
CA ASP A 55 -46.85 -24.56 65.72
C ASP A 55 -46.91 -23.05 65.41
N GLN A 56 -45.90 -22.50 64.73
CA GLN A 56 -45.82 -21.09 64.40
C GLN A 56 -46.80 -20.75 63.28
N ILE A 57 -47.65 -19.71 63.48
CA ILE A 57 -48.47 -19.12 62.44
C ILE A 57 -47.63 -18.01 61.79
N GLN A 58 -47.20 -18.21 60.57
CA GLN A 58 -46.39 -17.27 59.78
C GLN A 58 -47.18 -16.74 58.58
N VAL A 59 -47.01 -15.46 58.33
CA VAL A 59 -47.58 -14.79 57.13
C VAL A 59 -46.47 -14.19 56.33
N GLY A 60 -46.46 -14.45 55.01
CA GLY A 60 -45.51 -13.86 54.09
C GLY A 60 -45.71 -12.35 54.01
N THR A 61 -44.61 -11.61 53.80
CA THR A 61 -44.63 -10.15 53.75
C THR A 61 -44.50 -9.59 52.31
N GLY A 62 -44.46 -10.46 51.29
CA GLY A 62 -44.45 -10.05 49.90
C GLY A 62 -43.30 -10.65 49.12
N VAL A 63 -42.96 -10.05 47.99
CA VAL A 63 -41.91 -10.50 47.04
C VAL A 63 -40.99 -9.36 46.72
N GLN A 64 -39.74 -9.68 46.37
CA GLN A 64 -38.77 -8.73 45.78
C GLN A 64 -38.08 -9.36 44.59
N VAL A 65 -37.55 -8.51 43.71
CA VAL A 65 -36.64 -8.96 42.67
C VAL A 65 -35.31 -9.29 43.34
N ALA A 66 -34.90 -10.55 43.25
CA ALA A 66 -33.64 -11.01 43.81
C ALA A 66 -32.47 -10.65 42.90
N SER A 67 -32.63 -10.83 41.59
CA SER A 67 -31.61 -10.51 40.58
C SER A 67 -32.26 -10.54 39.18
N ASN A 68 -31.62 -9.83 38.26
CA ASN A 68 -31.76 -10.10 36.83
C ASN A 68 -30.55 -10.92 36.41
N SER A 69 -30.79 -12.11 35.88
CA SER A 69 -29.72 -13.01 35.39
C SER A 69 -29.72 -13.04 33.86
N THR A 70 -28.56 -12.91 33.26
CA THR A 70 -28.38 -13.00 31.80
C THR A 70 -28.19 -14.47 31.40
N ASP A 71 -28.91 -14.92 30.41
CA ASP A 71 -28.73 -16.26 29.81
C ASP A 71 -27.67 -16.19 28.71
N PHE A 72 -26.46 -16.65 29.00
CA PHE A 72 -25.32 -16.67 28.07
C PHE A 72 -25.34 -17.88 27.15
N THR A 73 -26.43 -18.65 27.05
CA THR A 73 -26.53 -19.71 26.02
C THR A 73 -26.40 -19.12 24.61
N GLY A 74 -25.82 -19.90 23.68
CA GLY A 74 -25.67 -19.46 22.30
C GLY A 74 -26.98 -19.27 21.59
N GLY A 75 -27.09 -18.21 20.80
CA GLY A 75 -28.14 -18.04 19.81
C GLY A 75 -27.88 -18.90 18.56
N SER A 76 -28.83 -18.91 17.62
CA SER A 76 -28.60 -19.57 16.33
C SER A 76 -27.59 -18.80 15.50
N ILE A 77 -26.67 -19.54 14.86
CA ILE A 77 -25.71 -18.94 13.95
C ILE A 77 -26.31 -18.91 12.55
N ALA A 78 -26.26 -17.74 11.91
CA ALA A 78 -26.77 -17.50 10.56
C ALA A 78 -25.62 -17.01 9.68
N SER A 79 -25.42 -17.67 8.52
CA SER A 79 -24.43 -17.24 7.55
C SER A 79 -24.89 -15.97 6.84
N THR A 80 -24.00 -14.97 6.79
CA THR A 80 -24.24 -13.67 6.13
C THR A 80 -23.50 -13.55 4.80
N GLY A 81 -22.44 -14.35 4.59
CA GLY A 81 -21.55 -14.25 3.44
C GLY A 81 -20.62 -13.02 3.48
N VAL A 82 -20.64 -12.23 4.55
CA VAL A 82 -19.78 -11.05 4.72
C VAL A 82 -18.51 -11.48 5.45
N SER A 83 -17.34 -11.25 4.87
CA SER A 83 -16.06 -11.74 5.40
C SER A 83 -15.65 -11.13 6.74
N THR A 84 -16.19 -9.95 7.09
CA THR A 84 -15.94 -9.28 8.37
C THR A 84 -16.76 -9.87 9.52
N ASP A 85 -17.84 -10.58 9.21
CA ASP A 85 -18.71 -11.15 10.23
C ASP A 85 -18.11 -12.43 10.83
N ALA A 86 -18.24 -12.59 12.13
CA ALA A 86 -17.79 -13.79 12.83
C ALA A 86 -18.73 -14.15 13.98
N ALA A 87 -19.11 -15.41 14.10
CA ALA A 87 -19.89 -15.92 15.21
C ALA A 87 -19.07 -16.86 16.09
N ILE A 88 -19.34 -16.87 17.39
CA ILE A 88 -18.74 -17.82 18.33
C ILE A 88 -19.66 -19.02 18.50
N ASN A 89 -19.20 -20.18 18.07
CA ASN A 89 -19.89 -21.45 18.30
C ASN A 89 -19.38 -22.07 19.61
N GLY A 90 -20.16 -21.92 20.68
CA GLY A 90 -19.79 -22.35 22.01
C GLY A 90 -19.58 -21.21 23.01
N THR A 91 -18.66 -21.38 23.96
CA THR A 91 -18.41 -20.44 25.05
C THR A 91 -17.31 -19.43 24.71
N GLY A 92 -17.41 -18.23 25.27
CA GLY A 92 -16.40 -17.16 25.12
C GLY A 92 -16.99 -15.86 24.60
N PHE A 93 -16.13 -14.86 24.48
CA PHE A 93 -16.47 -13.52 24.00
C PHE A 93 -15.33 -13.02 23.09
N PHE A 94 -15.62 -12.22 22.11
CA PHE A 94 -14.62 -11.41 21.43
C PHE A 94 -14.04 -10.40 22.42
N VAL A 95 -12.77 -10.08 22.25
CA VAL A 95 -12.05 -9.08 23.05
C VAL A 95 -11.91 -7.82 22.20
N LEU A 96 -12.39 -6.71 22.76
CA LEU A 96 -12.31 -5.40 22.13
C LEU A 96 -11.40 -4.49 22.95
N ASP A 97 -10.66 -3.60 22.27
CA ASP A 97 -9.97 -2.47 22.90
C ASP A 97 -10.72 -1.17 22.62
N ASN A 98 -11.05 -0.46 23.67
CA ASN A 98 -11.75 0.81 23.56
C ASN A 98 -10.78 2.03 23.43
N GLY A 99 -9.50 1.81 23.10
CA GLY A 99 -8.50 2.85 22.96
C GLY A 99 -7.95 3.44 24.25
N GLY A 100 -8.42 2.95 25.42
CA GLY A 100 -7.96 3.38 26.74
C GLY A 100 -7.21 2.31 27.53
N GLY A 101 -6.86 1.19 26.91
CA GLY A 101 -6.28 0.03 27.57
C GLY A 101 -7.27 -0.80 28.40
N GLN A 102 -8.57 -0.49 28.29
CA GLN A 102 -9.63 -1.25 28.93
C GLN A 102 -10.26 -2.21 27.91
N GLN A 103 -10.19 -3.50 28.21
CA GLN A 103 -10.79 -4.53 27.40
C GLN A 103 -12.30 -4.62 27.67
N LEU A 104 -13.05 -4.70 26.59
CA LEU A 104 -14.48 -5.01 26.57
C LEU A 104 -14.69 -6.37 25.92
N TYR A 105 -15.81 -6.98 26.21
CA TYR A 105 -16.12 -8.33 25.78
C TYR A 105 -17.50 -8.36 25.12
N THR A 106 -17.58 -8.90 23.91
CA THR A 106 -18.87 -8.95 23.20
C THR A 106 -19.10 -10.31 22.56
N ARG A 107 -20.39 -10.60 22.31
CA ARG A 107 -20.83 -11.70 21.43
C ARG A 107 -21.24 -11.19 20.05
N ASP A 108 -21.32 -9.88 19.88
CA ASP A 108 -21.56 -9.31 18.56
C ASP A 108 -20.30 -9.43 17.71
N GLY A 109 -20.43 -10.13 16.61
CA GLY A 109 -19.36 -10.33 15.64
C GLY A 109 -19.58 -9.59 14.33
N ASN A 110 -20.46 -8.59 14.33
CA ASN A 110 -20.66 -7.70 13.19
C ASN A 110 -19.52 -6.66 13.17
N PHE A 111 -18.43 -7.02 12.51
CA PHE A 111 -17.23 -6.19 12.44
C PHE A 111 -17.16 -5.41 11.12
N GLN A 112 -16.36 -4.37 11.13
CA GLN A 112 -16.01 -3.56 9.97
C GLN A 112 -14.50 -3.34 9.90
N ILE A 113 -14.01 -2.91 8.73
CA ILE A 113 -12.60 -2.56 8.56
C ILE A 113 -12.49 -1.04 8.56
N SER A 114 -11.63 -0.51 9.43
CA SER A 114 -11.32 0.92 9.48
C SER A 114 -10.48 1.36 8.28
N SER A 115 -10.31 2.66 8.11
CA SER A 115 -9.44 3.24 7.07
C SER A 115 -7.97 2.83 7.20
N THR A 116 -7.56 2.35 8.36
CA THR A 116 -6.20 1.84 8.64
C THR A 116 -6.07 0.34 8.46
N GLY A 117 -7.16 -0.35 8.09
CA GLY A 117 -7.20 -1.80 7.96
C GLY A 117 -7.50 -2.55 9.26
N THR A 118 -7.71 -1.86 10.38
CA THR A 118 -8.03 -2.49 11.66
C THR A 118 -9.44 -3.08 11.62
N LEU A 119 -9.59 -4.30 12.11
CA LEU A 119 -10.90 -4.93 12.31
C LEU A 119 -11.52 -4.32 13.57
N GLU A 120 -12.69 -3.69 13.45
CA GLU A 120 -13.36 -2.93 14.49
C GLU A 120 -14.81 -3.37 14.66
N SER A 121 -15.38 -3.18 15.87
CA SER A 121 -16.82 -3.27 16.10
C SER A 121 -17.53 -2.10 15.40
N THR A 122 -18.85 -2.16 15.33
CA THR A 122 -19.70 -1.06 14.83
C THR A 122 -19.53 0.23 15.63
N GLU A 123 -19.06 0.15 16.86
CA GLU A 123 -18.78 1.27 17.75
C GLU A 123 -17.35 1.82 17.59
N GLY A 124 -16.54 1.21 16.73
CA GLY A 124 -15.17 1.65 16.44
C GLY A 124 -14.10 1.14 17.41
N GLN A 125 -14.40 0.09 18.20
CA GLN A 125 -13.39 -0.54 19.07
C GLN A 125 -12.66 -1.62 18.30
N ALA A 126 -11.33 -1.66 18.45
CA ALA A 126 -10.49 -2.63 17.76
C ALA A 126 -10.72 -4.06 18.29
N VAL A 127 -10.87 -5.02 17.38
CA VAL A 127 -10.92 -6.45 17.71
C VAL A 127 -9.51 -6.93 18.02
N MET A 128 -9.33 -7.47 19.21
CA MET A 128 -8.04 -7.91 19.69
C MET A 128 -7.75 -9.37 19.37
N GLY A 129 -6.48 -9.65 19.12
CA GLY A 129 -6.00 -10.99 18.85
C GLY A 129 -4.50 -11.09 18.89
N TYR A 130 -3.99 -12.14 18.31
CA TYR A 130 -2.55 -12.39 18.18
C TYR A 130 -2.11 -12.00 16.75
N GLY A 131 -1.17 -11.07 16.66
CA GLY A 131 -0.60 -10.66 15.37
C GLY A 131 0.24 -11.76 14.75
N ALA A 132 0.35 -11.76 13.42
CA ALA A 132 1.24 -12.62 12.68
C ALA A 132 2.41 -11.83 12.09
N THR A 133 3.60 -12.42 12.11
CA THR A 133 4.78 -11.89 11.42
C THR A 133 5.20 -12.90 10.36
N ASN A 134 5.25 -12.47 9.11
CA ASN A 134 5.54 -13.34 7.96
C ASN A 134 4.63 -14.60 7.92
N GLY A 135 3.34 -14.43 8.22
CA GLY A 135 2.38 -15.52 8.22
C GLY A 135 2.42 -16.45 9.45
N VAL A 136 3.31 -16.19 10.43
CA VAL A 136 3.43 -16.99 11.65
C VAL A 136 2.80 -16.22 12.82
N ILE A 137 1.81 -16.83 13.48
CA ILE A 137 1.12 -16.26 14.63
C ILE A 137 2.02 -16.35 15.86
N SER A 138 2.16 -15.25 16.61
CA SER A 138 2.87 -15.20 17.88
C SER A 138 1.89 -15.12 19.05
N THR A 139 1.60 -16.25 19.68
CA THR A 139 0.74 -16.31 20.89
C THR A 139 1.47 -15.99 22.18
N SER A 140 2.79 -15.82 22.16
CA SER A 140 3.61 -15.46 23.34
C SER A 140 3.70 -13.95 23.57
N GLY A 141 3.31 -13.14 22.60
CA GLY A 141 3.14 -11.68 22.71
C GLY A 141 1.85 -11.31 23.45
N GLY A 142 1.71 -10.04 23.80
CA GLY A 142 0.41 -9.50 24.23
C GLY A 142 -0.61 -9.51 23.09
N LEU A 143 -1.88 -9.25 23.42
CA LEU A 143 -2.90 -9.02 22.42
C LEU A 143 -2.59 -7.72 21.65
N THR A 144 -2.85 -7.73 20.38
CA THR A 144 -2.74 -6.59 19.46
C THR A 144 -4.02 -6.48 18.65
N ASP A 145 -4.25 -5.33 18.06
CA ASP A 145 -5.32 -5.14 17.10
C ASP A 145 -5.12 -6.06 15.89
N ILE A 146 -6.20 -6.64 15.39
CA ILE A 146 -6.16 -7.40 14.14
C ILE A 146 -6.21 -6.41 12.98
N VAL A 147 -5.12 -6.38 12.21
CA VAL A 147 -5.00 -5.49 11.04
C VAL A 147 -4.99 -6.32 9.76
N VAL A 148 -5.94 -6.03 8.89
CA VAL A 148 -6.05 -6.62 7.55
C VAL A 148 -5.30 -5.71 6.56
N PRO A 149 -4.45 -6.22 5.70
CA PRO A 149 -3.58 -5.41 4.82
C PRO A 149 -4.35 -4.83 3.61
N THR A 150 -5.40 -4.06 3.88
CA THR A 150 -6.20 -3.41 2.83
C THR A 150 -5.36 -2.44 2.01
N GLY A 151 -5.43 -2.56 0.68
CA GLY A 151 -4.67 -1.71 -0.23
C GLY A 151 -3.15 -1.99 -0.28
N GLN A 152 -2.68 -3.02 0.40
CA GLN A 152 -1.27 -3.42 0.34
C GLN A 152 -1.05 -4.46 -0.77
N VAL A 153 0.14 -4.40 -1.35
CA VAL A 153 0.60 -5.36 -2.34
C VAL A 153 1.52 -6.37 -1.66
N MET A 154 1.21 -7.65 -1.82
CA MET A 154 2.13 -8.72 -1.42
C MET A 154 3.37 -8.66 -2.31
N GLN A 155 4.53 -8.57 -1.68
CA GLN A 155 5.80 -8.55 -2.40
C GLN A 155 6.02 -9.90 -3.11
N PRO A 156 6.66 -9.89 -4.28
CA PRO A 156 7.02 -11.12 -4.97
C PRO A 156 8.01 -11.94 -4.16
N SER A 157 8.02 -13.23 -4.39
CA SER A 157 8.97 -14.15 -3.77
C SER A 157 9.72 -14.94 -4.84
N ALA A 158 11.04 -14.88 -4.78
CA ALA A 158 11.88 -15.66 -5.67
C ALA A 158 11.68 -17.17 -5.44
N THR A 159 11.68 -17.94 -6.52
CA THR A 159 11.68 -19.40 -6.44
C THR A 159 12.95 -19.89 -5.75
N SER A 160 12.79 -20.58 -4.66
CA SER A 160 13.90 -21.23 -3.93
C SER A 160 13.90 -22.75 -4.06
N THR A 161 12.76 -23.33 -4.45
CA THR A 161 12.64 -24.75 -4.71
C THR A 161 11.78 -25.01 -5.95
N PHE A 162 12.16 -25.98 -6.75
CA PHE A 162 11.32 -26.51 -7.82
C PHE A 162 11.42 -28.01 -7.91
N GLY A 163 10.39 -28.65 -8.46
CA GLY A 163 10.33 -30.07 -8.71
C GLY A 163 9.66 -30.36 -10.05
N MET A 164 9.99 -31.51 -10.64
CA MET A 164 9.42 -31.96 -11.90
C MET A 164 9.21 -33.47 -11.83
N THR A 165 7.99 -33.89 -12.11
CA THR A 165 7.70 -35.33 -12.24
C THR A 165 7.78 -35.70 -13.70
N GLU A 166 8.70 -36.61 -14.04
CA GLU A 166 9.04 -36.89 -15.43
C GLU A 166 9.38 -38.35 -15.64
N ASN A 167 9.02 -38.90 -16.79
CA ASN A 167 9.48 -40.17 -17.26
C ASN A 167 10.51 -40.02 -18.38
N LEU A 168 11.60 -40.77 -18.33
CA LEU A 168 12.62 -40.84 -19.35
C LEU A 168 12.53 -42.21 -20.03
N ASP A 169 12.38 -42.25 -21.35
CA ASP A 169 12.21 -43.50 -22.11
C ASP A 169 13.51 -44.33 -22.12
N SER A 170 13.46 -45.46 -21.42
CA SER A 170 14.58 -46.42 -21.34
C SER A 170 14.95 -47.04 -22.67
N THR A 171 14.07 -46.99 -23.68
CA THR A 171 14.27 -47.58 -25.01
C THR A 171 14.83 -46.61 -26.03
N SER A 172 14.93 -45.31 -25.65
CA SER A 172 15.44 -44.28 -26.53
C SER A 172 16.93 -44.51 -26.88
N ALA A 173 17.34 -44.07 -28.07
CA ALA A 173 18.71 -44.22 -28.51
C ALA A 173 19.67 -43.36 -27.65
N VAL A 174 20.93 -43.81 -27.50
CA VAL A 174 21.97 -43.01 -26.84
C VAL A 174 22.15 -41.67 -27.59
N GLY A 175 22.21 -40.55 -26.87
CA GLY A 175 22.25 -39.21 -27.41
C GLY A 175 20.87 -38.55 -27.63
N THR A 176 19.75 -39.29 -27.45
CA THR A 176 18.42 -38.71 -27.49
C THR A 176 18.25 -37.70 -26.35
N GLN A 177 17.70 -36.53 -26.68
CA GLN A 177 17.43 -35.47 -25.72
C GLN A 177 15.93 -35.38 -25.41
N GLN A 178 15.63 -35.13 -24.14
CA GLN A 178 14.30 -34.80 -23.62
C GLN A 178 14.44 -33.49 -22.82
N THR A 179 13.44 -32.62 -22.92
CA THR A 179 13.40 -31.38 -22.17
C THR A 179 12.18 -31.31 -21.28
N GLY A 180 12.41 -30.96 -20.03
CA GLY A 180 11.36 -30.57 -19.10
C GLY A 180 11.49 -29.07 -18.79
N GLN A 181 10.38 -28.40 -18.52
CA GLN A 181 10.33 -26.96 -18.29
C GLN A 181 9.60 -26.69 -16.98
N VAL A 182 10.08 -25.67 -16.25
CA VAL A 182 9.42 -25.18 -15.04
C VAL A 182 9.46 -23.64 -15.01
N GLN A 183 8.31 -23.04 -14.78
CA GLN A 183 8.23 -21.60 -14.59
C GLN A 183 8.76 -21.22 -13.19
N VAL A 184 9.68 -20.28 -13.13
CA VAL A 184 10.29 -19.80 -11.88
C VAL A 184 10.21 -18.27 -11.83
N TYR A 185 10.30 -17.71 -10.64
CA TYR A 185 10.17 -16.27 -10.39
C TYR A 185 11.42 -15.74 -9.71
N ASP A 186 11.87 -14.56 -10.10
CA ASP A 186 12.95 -13.86 -9.42
C ASP A 186 12.46 -13.01 -8.22
N SER A 187 13.37 -12.28 -7.59
CA SER A 187 13.06 -11.45 -6.42
C SER A 187 12.21 -10.22 -6.73
N LEU A 188 12.08 -9.84 -8.01
CA LEU A 188 11.22 -8.75 -8.48
C LEU A 188 9.87 -9.26 -9.03
N GLY A 189 9.68 -10.60 -9.06
CA GLY A 189 8.47 -11.26 -9.51
C GLY A 189 8.37 -11.47 -11.02
N LYS A 190 9.48 -11.26 -11.75
CA LYS A 190 9.53 -11.58 -13.17
C LYS A 190 9.63 -13.09 -13.36
N THR A 191 8.91 -13.60 -14.36
CA THR A 191 8.87 -15.02 -14.68
C THR A 191 9.98 -15.40 -15.63
N TYR A 192 10.59 -16.54 -15.38
CA TYR A 192 11.55 -17.19 -16.25
C TYR A 192 11.14 -18.65 -16.46
N GLU A 193 11.59 -19.23 -17.55
CA GLU A 193 11.37 -20.64 -17.84
C GLU A 193 12.70 -21.39 -17.70
N ALA A 194 12.87 -22.09 -16.57
CA ALA A 194 14.03 -22.94 -16.38
C ALA A 194 13.80 -24.25 -17.14
N THR A 195 14.76 -24.61 -18.00
CA THR A 195 14.69 -25.82 -18.83
C THR A 195 15.75 -26.81 -18.35
N VAL A 196 15.29 -28.03 -18.09
CA VAL A 196 16.15 -29.17 -17.80
C VAL A 196 16.25 -30.02 -19.06
N THR A 197 17.42 -30.11 -19.63
CA THR A 197 17.69 -30.98 -20.79
C THR A 197 18.34 -32.28 -20.35
N TYR A 198 17.69 -33.38 -20.60
CA TYR A 198 18.18 -34.72 -20.33
C TYR A 198 18.74 -35.32 -21.61
N THR A 199 19.92 -35.95 -21.55
CA THR A 199 20.51 -36.68 -22.70
C THR A 199 20.80 -38.11 -22.30
N ASN A 200 20.29 -39.05 -23.06
CA ASN A 200 20.50 -40.48 -22.82
C ASN A 200 21.97 -40.86 -23.02
N LEU A 201 22.61 -41.41 -21.99
CA LEU A 201 24.01 -41.90 -22.04
C LEU A 201 24.11 -43.40 -22.20
N GLY A 202 22.98 -44.09 -22.20
CA GLY A 202 22.93 -45.58 -22.12
C GLY A 202 23.17 -46.08 -20.71
N GLN A 203 23.01 -47.40 -20.54
CA GLN A 203 23.24 -48.11 -19.26
C GLN A 203 22.44 -47.52 -18.09
N ASN A 204 21.17 -47.18 -18.30
CA ASN A 204 20.29 -46.54 -17.33
C ASN A 204 20.83 -45.22 -16.76
N LYS A 205 21.55 -44.45 -17.58
CA LYS A 205 22.11 -43.16 -17.21
C LYS A 205 21.67 -42.07 -18.18
N TRP A 206 21.40 -40.91 -17.62
CA TRP A 206 21.08 -39.68 -18.35
C TRP A 206 21.92 -38.53 -17.81
N SER A 207 22.53 -37.75 -18.69
CA SER A 207 23.04 -36.46 -18.24
C SER A 207 21.92 -35.44 -18.20
N TYR A 208 21.99 -34.53 -17.26
CA TYR A 208 21.10 -33.37 -17.22
C TYR A 208 21.91 -32.08 -17.32
N ALA A 209 21.28 -31.06 -17.91
CA ALA A 209 21.76 -29.68 -17.92
C ALA A 209 20.57 -28.77 -17.62
N ILE A 210 20.70 -27.95 -16.60
CA ILE A 210 19.66 -26.97 -16.21
C ILE A 210 20.07 -25.62 -16.76
N THR A 211 19.20 -25.05 -17.58
CA THR A 211 19.45 -23.76 -18.23
C THR A 211 18.24 -22.85 -17.95
N MET A 212 18.50 -21.58 -17.80
CA MET A 212 17.48 -20.54 -17.75
C MET A 212 17.85 -19.51 -18.81
N PRO A 213 17.01 -19.34 -19.86
CA PRO A 213 17.25 -18.29 -20.82
C PRO A 213 17.01 -16.97 -20.09
N ASP A 214 18.09 -16.33 -19.71
CA ASP A 214 18.06 -14.93 -19.40
C ASP A 214 18.62 -14.20 -20.60
N ALA A 215 17.85 -13.22 -21.06
CA ALA A 215 18.37 -12.23 -21.93
C ALA A 215 19.35 -11.38 -21.10
N LEU A 216 20.61 -11.76 -21.07
CA LEU A 216 21.63 -10.81 -20.67
C LEU A 216 21.45 -9.61 -21.57
N ALA A 217 21.11 -8.45 -20.98
CA ALA A 217 21.31 -7.19 -21.68
C ALA A 217 22.71 -7.29 -22.25
N ALA A 218 22.83 -7.23 -23.57
CA ALA A 218 24.15 -7.16 -24.18
C ALA A 218 24.89 -6.11 -23.36
N ALA A 219 25.94 -6.51 -22.63
CA ALA A 219 26.67 -5.57 -21.83
C ALA A 219 26.95 -4.44 -22.80
N ALA A 220 26.28 -3.30 -22.58
CA ALA A 220 26.51 -2.14 -23.43
C ALA A 220 28.00 -1.97 -23.39
N ALA A 221 28.67 -2.41 -24.45
CA ALA A 221 30.09 -2.26 -24.53
C ALA A 221 30.26 -0.82 -24.18
N THR A 222 31.10 -0.54 -23.19
CA THR A 222 31.39 0.79 -22.77
C THR A 222 31.33 1.66 -24.01
N ALA A 223 30.18 2.31 -24.20
CA ALA A 223 30.03 3.25 -25.29
C ALA A 223 31.17 4.22 -25.05
N PRO A 224 32.04 4.46 -26.02
CA PRO A 224 33.05 5.47 -25.83
C PRO A 224 32.32 6.72 -25.40
N ALA A 225 32.66 7.24 -24.23
CA ALA A 225 32.04 8.28 -23.43
C ALA A 225 30.82 8.91 -24.08
N ALA A 226 29.65 8.57 -23.57
CA ALA A 226 28.32 8.92 -23.98
C ALA A 226 28.27 10.20 -24.81
N GLN A 227 27.96 10.03 -26.08
CA GLN A 227 27.60 11.15 -26.90
C GLN A 227 26.06 11.16 -26.92
N THR A 228 25.53 11.87 -25.98
CA THR A 228 24.12 12.14 -25.87
C THR A 228 23.66 13.06 -27.00
N LEU A 229 22.80 12.58 -27.79
CA LEU A 229 21.99 13.30 -28.78
C LEU A 229 20.55 13.28 -28.28
N PRO A 230 19.73 14.18 -28.63
CA PRO A 230 19.82 15.59 -28.37
C PRO A 230 20.12 15.86 -26.89
N VAL A 231 20.85 16.93 -26.62
CA VAL A 231 20.94 17.41 -25.23
C VAL A 231 19.58 18.00 -24.89
N THR A 232 18.62 17.15 -24.58
CA THR A 232 17.51 17.58 -23.78
C THR A 232 18.13 18.01 -22.48
N ALA A 233 17.97 19.29 -22.13
CA ALA A 233 18.29 19.69 -20.80
C ALA A 233 17.50 18.77 -19.87
N ALA A 234 18.13 17.79 -19.28
CA ALA A 234 17.70 17.27 -18.01
C ALA A 234 18.03 18.33 -16.95
N ALA A 235 17.76 19.59 -17.30
CA ALA A 235 17.59 20.61 -16.32
C ALA A 235 16.12 20.47 -15.90
N PRO A 236 15.83 20.25 -14.61
CA PRO A 236 14.50 20.56 -14.13
C PRO A 236 14.14 21.92 -14.67
N ASP A 237 12.89 22.15 -15.00
CA ASP A 237 12.35 23.45 -15.33
C ASP A 237 12.54 24.35 -14.10
N LEU A 238 13.75 24.86 -13.91
CA LEU A 238 14.15 25.72 -12.78
C LEU A 238 13.69 27.15 -12.99
N ALA A 239 13.04 27.40 -14.09
CA ALA A 239 12.67 28.75 -14.47
C ALA A 239 11.43 29.24 -13.75
N LYS A 240 10.68 28.43 -13.15
CA LYS A 240 9.63 28.80 -12.22
C LYS A 240 9.40 27.69 -11.23
N ILE A 241 10.24 27.56 -10.24
CA ILE A 241 9.83 26.89 -9.01
C ILE A 241 8.95 27.88 -8.26
N THR A 242 7.75 28.10 -8.78
CA THR A 242 6.65 28.59 -8.00
C THR A 242 6.20 27.41 -7.15
N SER A 243 6.89 27.15 -6.05
CA SER A 243 6.44 26.12 -5.12
C SER A 243 5.36 26.75 -4.22
N THR A 244 4.20 26.14 -4.23
CA THR A 244 3.17 26.45 -3.23
C THR A 244 3.68 25.91 -1.90
N LEU A 245 3.95 26.82 -0.97
CA LEU A 245 4.40 26.44 0.36
C LEU A 245 3.19 25.96 1.17
N THR A 246 3.21 24.72 1.60
CA THR A 246 2.22 24.20 2.55
C THR A 246 2.62 24.69 3.95
N ALA A 247 1.68 25.32 4.67
CA ALA A 247 1.91 25.72 6.04
C ALA A 247 2.10 24.48 6.94
N ALA A 248 3.23 24.41 7.63
CA ALA A 248 3.38 23.50 8.76
C ALA A 248 2.65 24.12 9.95
N THR A 249 1.55 23.50 10.39
CA THR A 249 0.85 23.90 11.62
C THR A 249 1.57 23.29 12.81
N THR A 250 2.19 24.14 13.63
CA THR A 250 2.65 23.73 14.96
C THR A 250 1.70 24.31 15.99
N THR A 251 1.20 23.48 16.91
CA THR A 251 0.47 23.93 18.10
C THR A 251 1.50 24.16 19.22
N PRO A 252 1.88 25.38 19.52
CA PRO A 252 2.65 25.67 20.73
C PRO A 252 1.75 25.54 21.96
N VAL A 253 2.34 25.19 23.07
CA VAL A 253 1.69 25.08 24.37
C VAL A 253 0.89 26.35 24.67
N ALA A 254 -0.42 26.17 25.03
CA ALA A 254 -1.37 27.23 25.41
C ALA A 254 -2.09 28.01 24.26
N GLY A 255 -2.82 27.28 23.40
CA GLY A 255 -3.96 27.90 22.65
C GLY A 255 -3.63 28.84 21.49
N THR A 256 -2.37 28.94 21.08
CA THR A 256 -1.95 29.70 19.89
C THR A 256 -1.59 28.76 18.75
N THR A 257 -2.14 29.01 17.55
CA THR A 257 -1.78 28.26 16.32
C THR A 257 -0.71 29.09 15.57
N ALA A 258 0.40 28.45 15.22
CA ALA A 258 1.42 29.04 14.37
C ALA A 258 1.42 28.39 12.99
N TYR A 259 1.44 29.17 11.93
CA TYR A 259 1.59 28.75 10.54
C TYR A 259 2.97 29.15 10.07
N THR A 260 3.80 28.20 9.66
CA THR A 260 5.16 28.43 9.22
C THR A 260 5.30 28.06 7.75
N PHE A 261 5.74 29.02 6.94
CA PHE A 261 6.09 28.81 5.53
C PHE A 261 7.61 28.88 5.39
N ASN A 262 8.22 27.79 4.95
CA ASN A 262 9.68 27.67 4.81
C ASN A 262 10.12 28.07 3.41
N PHE A 263 10.78 29.19 3.26
CA PHE A 263 11.38 29.66 2.02
C PHE A 263 12.81 29.13 1.88
N GLY A 264 13.21 28.77 0.67
CA GLY A 264 14.60 28.39 0.38
C GLY A 264 15.00 26.95 0.70
N SER A 265 14.08 26.09 1.13
CA SER A 265 14.33 24.66 1.29
C SER A 265 13.54 23.84 0.28
N SER A 266 13.91 23.84 -0.99
CA SER A 266 13.50 22.77 -1.88
C SER A 266 14.42 21.58 -1.63
N SER A 267 13.91 20.46 -1.12
CA SER A 267 14.56 19.17 -1.11
C SER A 267 14.55 18.54 -2.52
N GLY A 268 15.09 19.24 -3.49
CA GLY A 268 15.42 18.74 -4.80
C GLY A 268 16.93 18.76 -4.91
N THR A 269 17.55 17.60 -5.10
CA THR A 269 18.97 17.46 -5.40
C THR A 269 19.33 18.34 -6.59
N LEU A 270 19.88 19.51 -6.29
CA LEU A 270 20.60 20.30 -7.27
C LEU A 270 21.86 19.50 -7.65
N ALA A 271 22.02 19.21 -8.93
CA ALA A 271 23.26 18.69 -9.45
C ALA A 271 24.41 19.57 -8.99
N SER A 272 25.46 18.93 -8.47
CA SER A 272 26.64 19.54 -7.87
C SER A 272 27.18 20.73 -8.65
N GLY A 273 27.23 21.90 -8.01
CA GLY A 273 28.01 23.01 -8.51
C GLY A 273 27.54 24.42 -8.23
N SER A 274 26.60 24.71 -7.34
CA SER A 274 26.27 26.09 -6.99
C SER A 274 26.59 26.44 -5.54
N SER A 275 27.40 27.46 -5.43
CA SER A 275 27.74 28.21 -4.23
C SER A 275 26.53 28.83 -3.54
N SER A 276 26.51 28.76 -2.21
CA SER A 276 25.87 29.59 -1.19
C SER A 276 24.60 30.37 -1.55
N GLY A 277 23.51 29.91 -1.05
CA GLY A 277 22.31 30.51 -0.54
C GLY A 277 22.05 31.99 -0.76
N THR A 278 21.38 32.35 -1.85
CA THR A 278 20.51 33.55 -1.89
C THR A 278 19.13 33.13 -1.39
N LEU A 279 18.62 33.88 -0.41
CA LEU A 279 17.30 33.67 0.17
C LEU A 279 16.24 33.84 -0.92
N ALA A 280 15.32 32.86 -1.01
CA ALA A 280 14.17 32.95 -1.89
C ALA A 280 13.36 34.24 -1.59
N THR A 281 12.80 34.83 -2.63
CA THR A 281 11.90 35.98 -2.53
C THR A 281 10.44 35.54 -2.67
N VAL A 282 9.50 36.41 -2.32
CA VAL A 282 8.07 36.13 -2.43
C VAL A 282 7.60 36.38 -3.86
N ASP A 283 6.92 35.42 -4.47
CA ASP A 283 6.37 35.52 -5.84
C ASP A 283 5.10 36.36 -5.88
N THR A 284 4.95 37.17 -6.93
CA THR A 284 3.79 38.04 -7.18
C THR A 284 2.44 37.30 -7.28
N GLY A 285 2.45 36.00 -7.51
CA GLY A 285 1.25 35.15 -7.51
C GLY A 285 0.84 34.62 -6.12
N THR A 286 1.44 35.12 -5.05
CA THR A 286 1.00 34.83 -3.67
C THR A 286 -0.39 35.41 -3.41
N SER A 287 -1.32 34.57 -2.93
CA SER A 287 -2.73 34.91 -2.71
C SER A 287 -3.18 34.66 -1.27
N LEU A 288 -2.30 34.88 -0.32
CA LEU A 288 -2.57 34.61 1.09
C LEU A 288 -3.65 35.49 1.64
N THR A 289 -4.64 34.91 2.32
CA THR A 289 -5.66 35.67 3.09
C THR A 289 -5.58 35.30 4.56
N ILE A 290 -5.72 36.26 5.42
CA ILE A 290 -5.70 36.08 6.88
C ILE A 290 -6.98 36.63 7.46
N THR A 291 -7.71 35.78 8.17
CA THR A 291 -8.89 36.21 8.95
C THR A 291 -8.54 36.16 10.44
N GLY A 292 -8.84 37.19 11.15
CA GLY A 292 -8.56 37.26 12.59
C GLY A 292 -9.59 38.08 13.34
N ALA A 293 -9.52 38.04 14.67
CA ALA A 293 -10.41 38.77 15.55
C ALA A 293 -10.08 40.27 15.57
N THR A 294 -11.11 41.11 15.58
CA THR A 294 -11.05 42.57 15.83
C THR A 294 -11.84 42.91 17.07
N THR A 295 -11.76 44.15 17.53
CA THR A 295 -12.53 44.61 18.67
C THR A 295 -14.06 44.62 18.45
N GLY A 296 -14.54 44.43 17.20
CA GLY A 296 -15.95 44.42 16.82
C GLY A 296 -16.42 43.18 16.07
N GLY A 297 -15.61 42.10 15.97
CA GLY A 297 -15.95 40.91 15.22
C GLY A 297 -14.71 40.24 14.60
N THR A 298 -14.81 39.80 13.36
CA THR A 298 -13.69 39.24 12.58
C THR A 298 -13.46 40.06 11.31
N ALA A 299 -12.20 40.24 10.92
CA ALA A 299 -11.84 40.84 9.65
C ALA A 299 -10.96 39.89 8.84
N THR A 300 -11.01 39.99 7.52
CA THR A 300 -10.17 39.24 6.59
C THR A 300 -9.38 40.25 5.75
N ILE A 301 -8.06 40.05 5.70
CA ILE A 301 -7.19 40.77 4.77
C ILE A 301 -6.83 39.87 3.59
N ALA A 302 -6.76 40.46 2.41
CA ALA A 302 -6.10 39.82 1.27
C ALA A 302 -4.58 40.08 1.34
N ALA A 303 -3.81 39.24 0.63
CA ALA A 303 -2.37 39.45 0.52
C ALA A 303 -2.04 40.88 0.05
N PRO A 304 -1.04 41.53 0.67
CA PRO A 304 -0.49 42.77 0.12
C PRO A 304 0.02 42.57 -1.30
N THR A 305 0.01 43.63 -2.10
CA THR A 305 0.64 43.63 -3.43
C THR A 305 2.14 43.42 -3.28
N ILE A 306 2.67 42.44 -4.01
CA ILE A 306 4.08 42.05 -3.93
C ILE A 306 4.84 42.66 -5.10
N ALA A 307 5.96 43.27 -4.83
CA ALA A 307 6.92 43.69 -5.85
C ALA A 307 7.80 42.50 -6.25
N SER A 308 8.20 42.44 -7.53
CA SER A 308 9.13 41.40 -7.98
C SER A 308 10.44 41.45 -7.17
N GLY A 309 10.90 40.32 -6.64
CA GLY A 309 12.09 40.23 -5.81
C GLY A 309 11.89 40.70 -4.36
N GLU A 310 10.68 40.78 -3.88
CA GLU A 310 10.38 41.20 -2.50
C GLU A 310 10.85 40.16 -1.48
N SER A 311 11.60 40.62 -0.47
CA SER A 311 12.11 39.70 0.55
C SER A 311 11.00 39.18 1.47
N VAL A 312 11.19 38.02 2.07
CA VAL A 312 10.27 37.43 3.05
C VAL A 312 10.05 38.38 4.25
N SER A 313 11.09 39.12 4.65
CA SER A 313 11.00 40.07 5.75
C SER A 313 10.16 41.31 5.40
N THR A 314 10.30 41.85 4.19
CA THR A 314 9.49 42.97 3.68
C THR A 314 8.03 42.55 3.58
N TYR A 315 7.77 41.36 3.03
CA TYR A 315 6.41 40.82 2.92
C TYR A 315 5.76 40.56 4.29
N ALA A 316 6.51 40.02 5.25
CA ALA A 316 6.02 39.82 6.61
C ALA A 316 5.62 41.18 7.27
N ALA A 317 6.43 42.21 7.07
CA ALA A 317 6.13 43.55 7.56
C ALA A 317 4.87 44.15 6.88
N ALA A 318 4.71 43.96 5.57
CA ALA A 318 3.52 44.38 4.82
C ALA A 318 2.26 43.65 5.30
N LEU A 319 2.34 42.32 5.54
CA LEU A 319 1.25 41.53 6.14
C LEU A 319 0.89 42.04 7.53
N GLN A 320 1.89 42.33 8.38
CA GLN A 320 1.67 42.86 9.73
C GLN A 320 1.00 44.24 9.68
N SER A 321 1.42 45.09 8.75
CA SER A 321 0.82 46.43 8.55
C SER A 321 -0.64 46.32 8.08
N ALA A 322 -0.92 45.40 7.12
CA ALA A 322 -2.27 45.16 6.64
C ALA A 322 -3.21 44.62 7.75
N MET A 323 -2.73 43.73 8.59
CA MET A 323 -3.48 43.22 9.75
C MET A 323 -3.77 44.32 10.75
N THR A 324 -2.78 45.16 11.05
CA THR A 324 -2.93 46.30 11.96
C THR A 324 -3.96 47.31 11.42
N THR A 325 -3.91 47.61 10.11
CA THR A 325 -4.87 48.53 9.46
C THR A 325 -6.29 47.96 9.47
N ALA A 326 -6.43 46.63 9.33
CA ALA A 326 -7.73 45.98 9.43
C ALA A 326 -8.23 45.79 10.86
N GLY A 327 -7.48 46.22 11.86
CA GLY A 327 -7.83 46.10 13.28
C GLY A 327 -7.75 44.66 13.82
N ILE A 328 -7.06 43.75 13.12
CA ILE A 328 -6.86 42.37 13.57
C ILE A 328 -5.85 42.41 14.72
N THR A 329 -6.28 41.91 15.88
CA THR A 329 -5.46 41.87 17.10
C THR A 329 -5.11 40.41 17.44
N GLY A 330 -3.95 40.22 18.08
CA GLY A 330 -3.50 38.89 18.51
C GLY A 330 -2.95 37.99 17.38
N VAL A 331 -2.79 38.52 16.17
CA VAL A 331 -2.10 37.85 15.07
C VAL A 331 -0.84 38.60 14.71
N THR A 332 0.28 37.90 14.58
CA THR A 332 1.58 38.51 14.20
C THR A 332 2.18 37.79 13.01
N ALA A 333 2.74 38.52 12.07
CA ALA A 333 3.52 37.98 10.96
C ALA A 333 4.99 38.41 11.12
N THR A 334 5.88 37.46 11.17
CA THR A 334 7.32 37.66 11.34
C THR A 334 8.12 36.85 10.35
N ALA A 335 9.30 37.28 10.00
CA ALA A 335 10.25 36.54 9.19
C ALA A 335 11.51 36.23 10.00
N THR A 336 11.90 34.99 10.06
CA THR A 336 13.10 34.54 10.79
C THR A 336 13.77 33.42 10.02
N GLY A 337 15.04 33.57 9.65
CA GLY A 337 15.86 32.54 9.01
C GLY A 337 15.27 32.01 7.70
N GLY A 338 14.66 32.86 6.87
CA GLY A 338 14.01 32.43 5.62
C GLY A 338 12.63 31.79 5.79
N GLN A 339 12.04 31.93 6.97
CA GLN A 339 10.67 31.48 7.25
C GLN A 339 9.73 32.66 7.44
N LEU A 340 8.53 32.58 6.85
CA LEU A 340 7.41 33.41 7.22
C LEU A 340 6.61 32.69 8.29
N VAL A 341 6.51 33.28 9.47
CA VAL A 341 5.77 32.71 10.60
C VAL A 341 4.60 33.62 10.92
N ILE A 342 3.39 33.07 10.88
CA ILE A 342 2.17 33.76 11.26
C ILE A 342 1.61 33.10 12.51
N THR A 343 1.58 33.84 13.61
CA THR A 343 1.13 33.30 14.91
C THR A 343 -0.19 33.99 15.30
N GLY A 344 -1.21 33.21 15.62
CA GLY A 344 -2.54 33.71 15.99
C GLY A 344 -3.00 33.22 17.34
N ALA A 345 -3.68 34.10 18.09
CA ALA A 345 -4.01 33.85 19.50
C ALA A 345 -5.40 33.24 19.76
N THR A 346 -6.23 32.91 18.75
CA THR A 346 -7.62 32.47 19.01
C THR A 346 -8.12 31.43 17.99
N ALA A 347 -9.15 30.67 18.36
CA ALA A 347 -9.85 29.72 17.52
C ALA A 347 -10.51 30.33 16.25
N THR A 348 -10.50 31.64 16.11
CA THR A 348 -11.07 32.39 14.98
C THR A 348 -10.03 32.81 13.94
N THR A 349 -8.75 32.56 14.18
CA THR A 349 -7.70 32.87 13.18
C THR A 349 -7.65 31.77 12.13
N SER A 350 -7.91 32.11 10.88
CA SER A 350 -7.76 31.19 9.74
C SER A 350 -6.91 31.82 8.65
N ILE A 351 -6.14 30.96 7.98
CA ILE A 351 -5.30 31.33 6.84
C ILE A 351 -5.77 30.52 5.65
N ALA A 352 -5.99 31.17 4.53
CA ALA A 352 -6.36 30.55 3.26
C ALA A 352 -5.53 31.18 2.12
N GLY A 353 -5.52 30.50 0.97
CA GLY A 353 -4.74 30.90 -0.18
C GLY A 353 -3.36 30.23 -0.22
N ALA A 354 -2.52 30.66 -1.12
CA ALA A 354 -1.21 30.10 -1.36
C ALA A 354 -0.10 31.14 -1.22
N VAL A 355 0.99 30.78 -0.55
CA VAL A 355 2.26 31.53 -0.55
C VAL A 355 3.16 30.88 -1.59
N LYS A 356 3.68 31.69 -2.48
CA LYS A 356 4.60 31.26 -3.53
C LYS A 356 5.94 31.94 -3.38
N GLN A 357 7.01 31.22 -3.70
CA GLN A 357 8.38 31.74 -3.63
C GLN A 357 9.02 31.78 -5.01
N ASP A 358 9.85 32.82 -5.22
CA ASP A 358 10.79 32.90 -6.34
C ASP A 358 12.18 32.61 -5.83
N LEU A 359 12.90 31.73 -6.53
CA LEU A 359 14.30 31.49 -6.30
C LEU A 359 15.12 32.38 -7.24
N GLU A 360 15.94 33.27 -6.71
CA GLU A 360 16.82 34.12 -7.51
C GLU A 360 17.90 33.31 -8.23
N GLY A 361 18.05 33.56 -9.54
CA GLY A 361 19.20 33.14 -10.32
C GLY A 361 19.22 31.68 -10.74
N ALA A 362 18.25 31.21 -11.54
CA ALA A 362 18.36 29.91 -12.20
C ALA A 362 19.43 29.93 -13.32
N THR A 363 20.27 28.90 -13.36
CA THR A 363 21.19 28.66 -14.47
C THR A 363 20.85 27.33 -15.12
N VAL A 364 20.52 27.38 -16.41
CA VAL A 364 20.27 26.18 -17.24
C VAL A 364 21.48 25.95 -18.10
N ASN A 365 22.06 24.75 -18.00
CA ASN A 365 23.27 24.37 -18.73
C ASN A 365 22.97 23.26 -19.73
N TYR A 366 23.34 23.48 -20.98
CA TYR A 366 23.35 22.47 -22.03
C TYR A 366 24.80 22.10 -22.32
N SER A 367 25.19 20.88 -22.01
CA SER A 367 26.56 20.40 -22.21
C SER A 367 26.68 19.75 -23.58
N LEU A 368 27.13 20.48 -24.55
CA LEU A 368 27.57 19.98 -25.87
C LEU A 368 29.08 19.61 -25.76
N GLY A 369 29.53 18.60 -26.43
CA GLY A 369 30.96 18.21 -26.40
C GLY A 369 31.91 19.35 -26.83
N SER A 370 33.12 19.34 -26.36
CA SER A 370 34.16 20.40 -26.55
C SER A 370 34.46 20.77 -28.00
N SER A 371 34.01 20.01 -28.96
CA SER A 371 34.13 20.25 -30.41
C SER A 371 32.79 20.21 -31.15
N ALA A 372 31.69 20.22 -30.42
CA ALA A 372 30.35 20.12 -31.00
C ALA A 372 29.96 21.46 -31.63
N THR A 373 29.23 21.38 -32.72
CA THR A 373 28.52 22.49 -33.34
C THR A 373 27.00 22.31 -33.07
N VAL A 374 26.26 23.38 -33.18
CA VAL A 374 24.82 23.36 -32.97
C VAL A 374 24.12 22.92 -34.25
N ASP A 375 23.17 21.98 -34.09
CA ASP A 375 22.42 21.45 -35.22
C ASP A 375 21.22 22.36 -35.60
N PRO A 376 20.94 22.51 -36.92
CA PRO A 376 19.77 23.27 -37.37
C PRO A 376 18.41 22.84 -36.82
N SER A 377 18.26 21.64 -36.31
CA SER A 377 17.04 21.15 -35.66
C SER A 377 16.83 21.69 -34.23
N THR A 378 17.77 22.49 -33.71
CA THR A 378 17.65 23.13 -32.41
C THR A 378 16.39 23.98 -32.33
N ASN A 379 15.56 23.75 -31.32
CA ASN A 379 14.29 24.41 -31.12
C ASN A 379 14.13 25.06 -29.72
N LEU A 380 15.24 25.43 -29.10
CA LEU A 380 15.30 26.03 -27.78
C LEU A 380 14.56 27.36 -27.75
N SER A 381 13.58 27.49 -26.87
CA SER A 381 12.86 28.76 -26.60
C SER A 381 13.21 29.28 -25.20
N ILE A 382 13.38 30.57 -25.06
CA ILE A 382 13.64 31.25 -23.79
C ILE A 382 12.61 32.34 -23.58
N THR A 383 11.93 32.29 -22.44
CA THR A 383 11.03 33.35 -21.96
C THR A 383 11.65 34.02 -20.75
N GLY A 384 11.67 35.33 -20.74
CA GLY A 384 12.19 36.15 -19.62
C GLY A 384 11.35 37.40 -19.44
N LEU A 385 11.78 38.29 -18.55
CA LEU A 385 11.09 39.56 -18.31
C LEU A 385 11.77 40.70 -19.09
N THR A 386 10.94 41.53 -19.71
CA THR A 386 11.40 42.81 -20.30
C THR A 386 11.73 43.81 -19.18
N ALA A 387 12.38 44.91 -19.54
CA ALA A 387 12.69 45.99 -18.60
C ALA A 387 11.43 46.56 -17.93
N THR A 388 10.25 46.35 -18.49
CA THR A 388 8.96 46.76 -17.91
C THR A 388 8.28 45.64 -17.08
N GLY A 389 8.96 44.50 -16.87
CA GLY A 389 8.42 43.38 -16.09
C GLY A 389 7.40 42.51 -16.81
N VAL A 390 7.21 42.71 -18.12
CA VAL A 390 6.29 41.89 -18.92
C VAL A 390 7.02 40.66 -19.46
N PRO A 391 6.49 39.42 -19.34
CA PRO A 391 7.08 38.24 -19.93
C PRO A 391 7.13 38.33 -21.47
N ALA A 392 8.27 38.03 -22.03
CA ALA A 392 8.49 37.95 -23.47
C ALA A 392 9.24 36.66 -23.81
N THR A 393 8.96 36.07 -24.96
CA THR A 393 9.63 34.88 -25.48
C THR A 393 10.42 35.25 -26.71
N ILE A 394 11.66 34.78 -26.83
CA ILE A 394 12.50 35.07 -28.00
C ILE A 394 11.97 34.33 -29.24
N VAL A 395 12.13 34.98 -30.40
CA VAL A 395 12.12 34.28 -31.66
C VAL A 395 13.48 33.62 -31.85
N LEU A 396 13.49 32.31 -32.11
CA LEU A 396 14.73 31.54 -32.22
C LEU A 396 15.59 32.07 -33.40
N PRO A 397 16.91 32.29 -33.18
CA PRO A 397 17.81 32.53 -34.27
C PRO A 397 17.89 31.29 -35.16
N THR A 398 17.99 31.47 -36.47
CA THR A 398 18.26 30.38 -37.41
C THR A 398 19.69 29.86 -37.18
N VAL A 399 19.79 28.55 -36.92
CA VAL A 399 21.06 27.88 -36.82
C VAL A 399 21.58 27.49 -38.20
N THR A 400 22.80 27.80 -38.49
CA THR A 400 23.47 27.35 -39.74
C THR A 400 24.28 26.08 -39.48
N ALA A 401 24.28 25.16 -40.40
CA ALA A 401 25.06 23.91 -40.26
C ALA A 401 26.52 24.22 -39.94
N GLY A 402 27.08 23.59 -38.90
CA GLY A 402 28.43 23.80 -38.42
C GLY A 402 28.61 25.05 -37.53
N GLU A 403 27.52 25.64 -37.05
CA GLU A 403 27.58 26.80 -36.16
C GLU A 403 28.14 26.42 -34.77
N SER A 404 29.14 27.18 -34.31
CA SER A 404 29.74 26.90 -33.00
C SER A 404 28.77 27.27 -31.86
N VAL A 405 28.91 26.58 -30.72
CA VAL A 405 28.15 26.88 -29.49
C VAL A 405 28.30 28.34 -29.08
N ASN A 406 29.47 28.93 -29.29
CA ASN A 406 29.74 30.32 -28.95
C ASN A 406 29.00 31.30 -29.90
N SER A 407 28.96 31.00 -31.20
CA SER A 407 28.20 31.79 -32.19
C SER A 407 26.72 31.74 -31.89
N TYR A 408 26.19 30.54 -31.59
CA TYR A 408 24.79 30.33 -31.23
C TYR A 408 24.45 31.06 -29.91
N ALA A 409 25.27 30.99 -28.88
CA ALA A 409 25.08 31.72 -27.63
C ALA A 409 25.00 33.23 -27.89
N THR A 410 25.83 33.77 -28.78
CA THR A 410 25.81 35.17 -29.19
C THR A 410 24.52 35.55 -29.91
N ALA A 411 24.04 34.66 -30.81
CA ALA A 411 22.81 34.86 -31.53
C ALA A 411 21.57 34.82 -30.58
N LEU A 412 21.56 33.89 -29.62
CA LEU A 412 20.53 33.83 -28.58
C LEU A 412 20.53 35.09 -27.71
N GLN A 413 21.70 35.57 -27.30
CA GLN A 413 21.81 36.82 -26.53
C GLN A 413 21.31 38.02 -27.34
N GLY A 414 21.59 38.07 -28.64
CA GLY A 414 21.05 39.07 -29.56
C GLY A 414 19.53 39.02 -29.66
N ALA A 415 18.96 37.82 -29.74
CA ALA A 415 17.52 37.62 -29.76
C ALA A 415 16.85 38.07 -28.45
N LEU A 416 17.46 37.79 -27.28
CA LEU A 416 17.01 38.29 -25.98
C LEU A 416 16.99 39.83 -25.93
N THR A 417 18.06 40.46 -26.42
CA THR A 417 18.16 41.91 -26.49
C THR A 417 17.07 42.51 -27.41
N THR A 418 16.83 41.88 -28.57
CA THR A 418 15.81 42.31 -29.53
C THR A 418 14.40 42.16 -28.94
N ALA A 419 14.15 41.11 -28.13
CA ALA A 419 12.88 40.90 -27.42
C ALA A 419 12.74 41.83 -26.19
N GLY A 420 13.75 42.64 -25.86
CA GLY A 420 13.77 43.52 -24.69
C GLY A 420 13.93 42.81 -23.36
N ILE A 421 14.37 41.53 -23.39
CA ILE A 421 14.60 40.72 -22.18
C ILE A 421 15.97 41.10 -21.61
N THR A 422 16.00 41.68 -20.42
CA THR A 422 17.22 42.24 -19.81
C THR A 422 17.74 41.41 -18.64
N ASN A 423 16.95 40.52 -18.11
CA ASN A 423 17.28 39.71 -16.90
C ASN A 423 17.84 38.33 -17.22
N VAL A 424 18.05 38.01 -18.48
CA VAL A 424 18.60 36.72 -18.92
C VAL A 424 19.90 36.94 -19.68
N THR A 425 20.91 36.17 -19.38
CA THR A 425 22.19 36.13 -20.10
C THR A 425 22.50 34.75 -20.62
N VAL A 426 23.05 34.69 -21.85
CA VAL A 426 23.46 33.46 -22.49
C VAL A 426 24.95 33.51 -22.73
N ALA A 427 25.66 32.49 -22.35
CA ALA A 427 27.12 32.39 -22.56
C ALA A 427 27.53 30.94 -22.96
N ALA A 428 28.56 30.83 -23.76
CA ALA A 428 29.23 29.56 -23.98
C ALA A 428 30.47 29.45 -23.12
N THR A 429 30.71 28.29 -22.52
CA THR A 429 31.94 28.03 -21.74
C THR A 429 32.97 27.27 -22.53
N ALA A 430 34.20 27.31 -22.08
CA ALA A 430 35.35 26.68 -22.78
C ALA A 430 35.24 25.14 -22.98
N GLY A 431 34.25 24.50 -22.37
CA GLY A 431 33.98 23.06 -22.52
C GLY A 431 32.86 22.72 -23.50
N GLY A 432 32.38 23.68 -24.33
CA GLY A 432 31.25 23.46 -25.22
C GLY A 432 29.88 23.44 -24.51
N GLN A 433 29.77 24.06 -23.35
CA GLN A 433 28.54 24.18 -22.60
C GLN A 433 27.87 25.51 -22.92
N LEU A 434 26.57 25.46 -23.27
CA LEU A 434 25.72 26.63 -23.38
C LEU A 434 25.04 26.84 -22.01
N SER A 435 25.33 28.01 -21.42
CA SER A 435 24.78 28.38 -20.10
C SER A 435 23.82 29.54 -20.25
N ILE A 436 22.60 29.39 -19.75
CA ILE A 436 21.55 30.40 -19.73
C ILE A 436 21.26 30.74 -18.28
N THR A 437 21.53 31.97 -17.89
CA THR A 437 21.38 32.41 -16.51
C THR A 437 20.44 33.58 -16.42
N GLY A 438 19.48 33.53 -15.55
CA GLY A 438 18.54 34.62 -15.33
C GLY A 438 17.60 34.38 -14.16
N ALA A 439 16.99 35.48 -13.70
CA ALA A 439 15.89 35.42 -12.74
C ALA A 439 14.55 35.43 -13.49
N ASN A 440 13.58 34.68 -13.01
CA ASN A 440 12.23 34.61 -13.63
C ASN A 440 12.27 34.29 -15.14
N MET A 441 13.08 33.32 -15.51
CA MET A 441 13.14 32.83 -16.89
C MET A 441 12.57 31.44 -17.02
N THR A 442 12.09 31.09 -18.21
CA THR A 442 11.77 29.70 -18.60
C THR A 442 12.49 29.32 -19.88
N THR A 443 12.96 28.09 -19.95
CA THR A 443 13.46 27.51 -21.19
C THR A 443 12.58 26.33 -21.56
N SER A 444 12.31 26.14 -22.84
CA SER A 444 11.62 24.97 -23.38
C SER A 444 12.23 24.58 -24.72
N GLY A 445 11.98 23.35 -25.16
CA GLY A 445 12.63 22.80 -26.34
C GLY A 445 13.99 22.18 -26.07
N ALA A 446 14.72 21.87 -27.12
CA ALA A 446 16.01 21.17 -27.06
C ALA A 446 17.08 21.91 -27.84
N VAL A 447 18.35 21.81 -27.37
CA VAL A 447 19.52 22.16 -28.15
C VAL A 447 20.07 20.86 -28.74
N SER A 448 20.09 20.78 -30.06
CA SER A 448 20.69 19.65 -30.77
C SER A 448 22.13 19.97 -31.14
N GLN A 449 23.05 19.01 -30.94
CA GLN A 449 24.46 19.18 -31.33
C GLN A 449 24.73 18.44 -32.65
N ASP A 450 25.54 19.06 -33.43
CA ASP A 450 26.07 18.50 -34.68
C ASP A 450 27.38 17.76 -34.38
N LEU A 451 27.42 16.47 -34.64
CA LEU A 451 28.56 15.64 -34.33
C LEU A 451 29.23 15.20 -35.62
N THR A 452 30.56 15.30 -35.69
CA THR A 452 31.35 14.56 -36.68
C THR A 452 31.07 13.07 -36.54
N ALA A 453 31.09 12.35 -37.68
CA ALA A 453 30.76 10.94 -37.79
C ALA A 453 31.14 10.10 -36.56
N GLN A 454 30.15 9.50 -35.91
CA GLN A 454 30.26 8.73 -34.68
C GLN A 454 30.18 7.24 -34.97
N THR A 455 30.75 6.47 -34.08
CA THR A 455 30.61 5.01 -34.12
C THR A 455 30.17 4.51 -32.75
N ILE A 456 28.98 3.94 -32.69
CA ILE A 456 28.45 3.25 -31.50
C ILE A 456 28.73 1.76 -31.69
N LYS A 457 29.34 1.13 -30.70
CA LYS A 457 29.75 -0.27 -30.77
C LYS A 457 29.02 -1.05 -29.68
N TYR A 458 28.46 -2.17 -30.06
CA TYR A 458 27.85 -3.14 -29.12
C TYR A 458 28.67 -4.42 -29.17
N ASN A 459 29.29 -4.84 -28.07
CA ASN A 459 30.07 -6.06 -27.99
C ASN A 459 29.19 -7.22 -27.56
N PHE A 460 29.03 -8.22 -28.39
CA PHE A 460 28.50 -9.50 -28.03
C PHE A 460 29.60 -10.39 -27.49
N GLY A 461 29.45 -10.90 -26.27
CA GLY A 461 30.44 -11.72 -25.62
C GLY A 461 30.74 -12.97 -26.45
N SER A 462 32.00 -13.16 -26.80
CA SER A 462 32.48 -14.37 -27.45
C SER A 462 32.74 -15.45 -26.39
N ASN A 463 31.76 -16.30 -26.13
CA ASN A 463 32.11 -17.64 -25.69
C ASN A 463 32.67 -18.39 -26.90
N GLN A 464 33.87 -18.90 -26.78
CA GLN A 464 34.73 -19.38 -27.87
C GLN A 464 34.14 -20.47 -28.78
N ASN A 465 32.88 -20.87 -28.64
CA ASN A 465 32.29 -21.93 -29.46
C ASN A 465 30.79 -21.70 -29.90
N LEU A 466 30.20 -20.54 -29.67
CA LEU A 466 28.85 -20.26 -30.11
C LEU A 466 28.73 -18.81 -30.60
N LEU A 467 28.27 -18.63 -31.83
CA LEU A 467 27.90 -17.34 -32.40
C LEU A 467 26.80 -16.72 -31.53
N ALA A 468 27.07 -15.57 -30.92
CA ALA A 468 26.06 -14.84 -30.17
C ALA A 468 24.87 -14.50 -31.08
N THR A 469 23.67 -14.70 -30.57
CA THR A 469 22.43 -14.36 -31.24
C THR A 469 21.76 -13.18 -30.57
N VAL A 470 20.85 -12.53 -31.28
CA VAL A 470 20.09 -11.38 -30.79
C VAL A 470 18.78 -11.89 -30.19
N ASN A 471 18.44 -11.37 -29.02
CA ASN A 471 17.21 -11.76 -28.32
C ASN A 471 15.97 -11.08 -28.91
N SER A 472 14.85 -11.78 -28.93
CA SER A 472 13.56 -11.28 -29.45
C SER A 472 13.01 -10.06 -28.70
N GLY A 473 13.49 -9.76 -27.49
CA GLY A 473 13.15 -8.54 -26.76
C GLY A 473 13.93 -7.30 -27.19
N THR A 474 14.84 -7.42 -28.17
CA THR A 474 15.58 -6.28 -28.75
C THR A 474 14.61 -5.32 -29.42
N ASN A 475 14.74 -4.04 -29.09
CA ASN A 475 13.93 -2.95 -29.66
C ASN A 475 14.79 -1.76 -30.08
N LEU A 476 16.03 -1.99 -30.45
CA LEU A 476 16.97 -0.96 -30.85
C LEU A 476 16.49 -0.24 -32.10
N THR A 477 16.38 1.08 -32.03
CA THR A 477 16.08 1.96 -33.13
C THR A 477 17.22 2.93 -33.37
N ILE A 478 17.34 3.40 -34.60
CA ILE A 478 18.38 4.34 -35.04
C ILE A 478 17.66 5.55 -35.63
N SER A 479 17.96 6.74 -35.14
CA SER A 479 17.54 8.00 -35.75
C SER A 479 18.69 8.61 -36.54
N GLY A 480 18.38 9.22 -37.67
CA GLY A 480 19.37 9.88 -38.53
C GLY A 480 18.69 10.78 -39.56
N LEU A 481 19.49 11.41 -40.39
CA LEU A 481 18.95 12.30 -41.43
C LEU A 481 18.62 11.54 -42.72
N THR A 482 17.46 11.83 -43.29
CA THR A 482 17.10 11.40 -44.65
C THR A 482 17.89 12.19 -45.69
N ALA A 483 17.87 11.73 -46.92
CA ALA A 483 18.52 12.44 -48.06
C ALA A 483 18.00 13.89 -48.25
N ASN A 484 16.85 14.21 -47.70
CA ASN A 484 16.25 15.55 -47.73
C ASN A 484 16.54 16.38 -46.49
N GLY A 485 17.39 15.88 -45.54
CA GLY A 485 17.80 16.59 -44.33
C GLY A 485 16.77 16.58 -43.20
N PHE A 486 15.69 15.76 -43.28
CA PHE A 486 14.73 15.59 -42.22
C PHE A 486 15.15 14.42 -41.30
N GLU A 487 14.92 14.58 -40.01
CA GLU A 487 15.15 13.51 -39.05
C GLU A 487 14.13 12.38 -39.23
N ALA A 488 14.60 11.15 -39.30
CA ALA A 488 13.77 9.95 -39.32
C ALA A 488 14.32 8.91 -38.32
N THR A 489 13.47 8.03 -37.88
CA THR A 489 13.85 6.94 -36.97
C THR A 489 13.42 5.61 -37.57
N THR A 490 14.29 4.61 -37.49
CA THR A 490 13.99 3.25 -37.95
C THR A 490 12.86 2.64 -37.16
N VAL A 491 12.09 1.75 -37.78
CA VAL A 491 11.29 0.77 -37.03
C VAL A 491 12.24 -0.32 -36.54
N ALA A 492 12.18 -0.68 -35.26
CA ALA A 492 13.00 -1.77 -34.73
C ALA A 492 12.69 -3.08 -35.48
N PRO A 493 13.71 -3.77 -36.03
CA PRO A 493 13.49 -5.05 -36.69
C PRO A 493 12.90 -6.08 -35.73
N VAL A 494 11.99 -6.91 -36.23
CA VAL A 494 11.48 -8.05 -35.48
C VAL A 494 12.57 -9.14 -35.44
N VAL A 495 13.04 -9.46 -34.26
CA VAL A 495 14.07 -10.50 -34.08
C VAL A 495 13.42 -11.87 -34.02
N THR A 496 13.91 -12.81 -34.81
CA THR A 496 13.49 -14.22 -34.77
C THR A 496 14.42 -15.01 -33.83
N ALA A 497 13.88 -16.01 -33.15
CA ALA A 497 14.67 -16.84 -32.25
C ALA A 497 15.88 -17.46 -32.96
N GLY A 498 17.07 -17.30 -32.38
CA GLY A 498 18.33 -17.77 -32.96
C GLY A 498 18.93 -16.88 -34.06
N GLU A 499 18.42 -15.67 -34.23
CA GLU A 499 18.94 -14.72 -35.19
C GLU A 499 20.36 -14.26 -34.82
N THR A 500 21.29 -14.39 -35.76
CA THR A 500 22.69 -13.97 -35.54
C THR A 500 22.81 -12.44 -35.59
N VAL A 501 23.84 -11.91 -34.90
CA VAL A 501 24.17 -10.47 -34.95
C VAL A 501 24.33 -9.96 -36.38
N ALA A 502 24.85 -10.79 -37.30
CA ALA A 502 25.00 -10.41 -38.70
C ALA A 502 23.67 -10.29 -39.43
N GLN A 503 22.70 -11.18 -39.17
CA GLN A 503 21.37 -11.10 -39.73
C GLN A 503 20.63 -9.89 -39.19
N TYR A 504 20.72 -9.64 -37.88
CA TYR A 504 20.12 -8.46 -37.26
C TYR A 504 20.72 -7.15 -37.80
N ALA A 505 22.04 -7.09 -38.03
CA ALA A 505 22.68 -5.93 -38.65
C ALA A 505 22.18 -5.68 -40.08
N ALA A 506 21.92 -6.76 -40.85
CA ALA A 506 21.32 -6.63 -42.16
C ALA A 506 19.88 -6.12 -42.08
N ALA A 507 19.08 -6.59 -41.11
CA ALA A 507 17.72 -6.09 -40.87
C ALA A 507 17.71 -4.61 -40.44
N LEU A 508 18.67 -4.18 -39.60
CA LEU A 508 18.82 -2.77 -39.24
C LEU A 508 19.20 -1.90 -40.44
N ASN A 509 20.11 -2.36 -41.31
CA ASN A 509 20.46 -1.63 -42.52
C ASN A 509 19.25 -1.53 -43.47
N GLN A 510 18.43 -2.59 -43.56
CA GLN A 510 17.16 -2.52 -44.33
C GLN A 510 16.20 -1.50 -43.72
N SER A 511 16.04 -1.50 -42.39
CA SER A 511 15.20 -0.51 -41.70
C SER A 511 15.69 0.93 -41.88
N LEU A 512 17.02 1.16 -41.96
CA LEU A 512 17.60 2.46 -42.31
C LEU A 512 17.23 2.88 -43.73
N ALA A 513 17.33 1.94 -44.68
CA ALA A 513 16.94 2.20 -46.08
C ALA A 513 15.44 2.50 -46.20
N ASP A 514 14.58 1.73 -45.53
CA ASP A 514 13.12 1.91 -45.51
C ASP A 514 12.71 3.25 -44.89
N ALA A 515 13.46 3.72 -43.88
CA ALA A 515 13.28 5.04 -43.28
C ALA A 515 13.90 6.18 -44.08
N GLY A 516 14.59 5.87 -45.22
CA GLY A 516 15.29 6.84 -46.05
C GLY A 516 16.50 7.50 -45.38
N ILE A 517 17.04 6.91 -44.29
CA ILE A 517 18.17 7.44 -43.55
C ILE A 517 19.46 7.13 -44.31
N GLY A 518 20.11 8.18 -44.82
CA GLY A 518 21.40 8.09 -45.47
C GLY A 518 22.58 8.39 -44.55
N GLY A 519 23.75 7.88 -44.88
CA GLY A 519 25.00 8.22 -44.17
C GLY A 519 25.19 7.50 -42.84
N VAL A 520 24.29 6.56 -42.46
CA VAL A 520 24.42 5.66 -41.32
C VAL A 520 24.60 4.23 -41.84
N ALA A 521 25.59 3.53 -41.31
CA ALA A 521 25.87 2.14 -41.66
C ALA A 521 25.99 1.27 -40.42
N VAL A 522 25.39 0.09 -40.49
CA VAL A 522 25.51 -0.95 -39.46
C VAL A 522 26.43 -2.05 -39.97
N THR A 523 27.48 -2.36 -39.26
CA THR A 523 28.48 -3.37 -39.63
C THR A 523 28.74 -4.31 -38.47
N VAL A 524 29.16 -5.54 -38.78
CA VAL A 524 29.53 -6.53 -37.77
C VAL A 524 30.97 -6.98 -38.04
N ASN A 525 31.78 -6.94 -37.01
CA ASN A 525 33.15 -7.41 -37.06
C ASN A 525 33.51 -8.17 -35.78
N GLY A 526 33.79 -9.47 -35.89
CA GLY A 526 34.26 -10.30 -34.79
C GLY A 526 33.27 -10.36 -33.59
N GLY A 527 31.96 -10.39 -33.82
CA GLY A 527 30.92 -10.38 -32.76
C GLY A 527 30.63 -8.99 -32.19
N GLN A 528 31.12 -7.93 -32.79
CA GLN A 528 30.83 -6.55 -32.45
C GLN A 528 29.91 -5.94 -33.50
N LEU A 529 28.73 -5.45 -33.10
CA LEU A 529 27.88 -4.62 -33.93
C LEU A 529 28.33 -3.17 -33.82
N SER A 530 28.66 -2.55 -34.94
CA SER A 530 29.10 -1.15 -35.01
C SER A 530 28.09 -0.36 -35.86
N ILE A 531 27.54 0.71 -35.30
CA ILE A 531 26.67 1.66 -36.00
C ILE A 531 27.49 2.94 -36.16
N SER A 532 27.73 3.36 -37.39
CA SER A 532 28.55 4.52 -37.71
C SER A 532 27.81 5.46 -38.65
N GLY A 533 27.93 6.75 -38.40
CA GLY A 533 27.35 7.79 -39.24
C GLY A 533 27.46 9.15 -38.61
N ALA A 534 27.19 10.19 -39.42
CA ALA A 534 26.97 11.54 -38.93
C ALA A 534 25.51 11.75 -38.60
N HIS A 535 25.19 12.61 -37.64
CA HIS A 535 23.80 12.94 -37.24
C HIS A 535 22.94 11.71 -36.91
N MET A 536 23.48 10.81 -36.10
CA MET A 536 22.75 9.64 -35.71
C MET A 536 22.59 9.54 -34.20
N SER A 537 21.47 8.92 -33.77
CA SER A 537 21.28 8.48 -32.39
C SER A 537 20.71 7.07 -32.37
N THR A 538 20.86 6.42 -31.23
CA THR A 538 20.24 5.13 -30.99
C THR A 538 19.36 5.21 -29.75
N SER A 539 18.21 4.54 -29.77
CA SER A 539 17.36 4.37 -28.60
C SER A 539 16.84 2.93 -28.51
N GLY A 540 16.30 2.56 -27.36
CA GLY A 540 15.90 1.19 -27.09
C GLY A 540 17.07 0.32 -26.63
N ASN A 541 16.81 -0.96 -26.52
CA ASN A 541 17.76 -1.96 -26.00
C ASN A 541 18.18 -2.94 -27.09
N LEU A 542 19.46 -3.20 -27.16
CA LEU A 542 20.00 -4.34 -27.90
C LEU A 542 20.32 -5.44 -26.88
N ILE A 543 19.67 -6.58 -27.04
CA ILE A 543 19.77 -7.70 -26.11
C ILE A 543 20.40 -8.89 -26.83
N GLN A 544 21.43 -9.49 -26.25
CA GLN A 544 22.01 -10.71 -26.80
C GLN A 544 21.33 -11.92 -26.14
N ASP A 545 21.06 -12.96 -26.95
CA ASP A 545 20.85 -14.28 -26.40
C ASP A 545 22.18 -14.82 -25.93
N SER A 546 22.37 -14.89 -24.65
CA SER A 546 23.38 -15.77 -24.12
C SER A 546 22.87 -17.19 -24.27
N PRO A 547 23.62 -18.13 -24.92
CA PRO A 547 23.26 -19.53 -24.73
C PRO A 547 23.29 -19.72 -23.23
N ALA A 548 22.13 -20.11 -22.69
CA ALA A 548 21.98 -20.30 -21.27
C ALA A 548 23.13 -21.19 -20.79
N SER A 549 24.07 -20.62 -20.03
CA SER A 549 25.11 -21.44 -19.43
C SER A 549 24.40 -22.41 -18.53
N ALA A 550 24.60 -23.70 -18.76
CA ALA A 550 24.07 -24.71 -17.86
C ALA A 550 24.63 -24.45 -16.47
N ASN A 551 23.81 -23.88 -15.58
CA ASN A 551 24.27 -23.52 -14.24
C ASN A 551 24.35 -24.73 -13.31
N ALA A 552 23.77 -25.86 -13.73
CA ALA A 552 23.93 -27.14 -13.07
C ALA A 552 23.91 -28.27 -14.12
N THR A 553 24.94 -29.09 -14.12
CA THR A 553 25.02 -30.29 -14.95
C THR A 553 25.38 -31.48 -14.09
N GLY A 554 24.95 -32.65 -14.48
CA GLY A 554 25.26 -33.91 -13.78
C GLY A 554 24.68 -35.11 -14.46
N THR A 555 24.66 -36.24 -13.74
CA THR A 555 24.14 -37.52 -14.26
C THR A 555 23.08 -38.08 -13.32
N LEU A 556 21.98 -38.51 -13.89
CA LEU A 556 20.97 -39.34 -13.25
C LEU A 556 21.27 -40.80 -13.54
N SER A 557 21.13 -41.67 -12.53
CA SER A 557 21.27 -43.11 -12.69
C SER A 557 20.06 -43.81 -12.11
N PHE A 558 19.57 -44.83 -12.82
CA PHE A 558 18.36 -45.56 -12.46
C PHE A 558 18.66 -47.01 -12.17
N ASP A 559 17.90 -47.65 -11.28
CA ASP A 559 17.96 -49.08 -11.02
C ASP A 559 17.26 -49.90 -12.14
N ALA A 560 17.25 -51.20 -12.00
CA ALA A 560 16.58 -52.14 -12.96
C ALA A 560 15.05 -51.96 -12.97
N ASN A 561 14.46 -51.34 -11.97
CA ASN A 561 13.02 -51.04 -11.87
C ASN A 561 12.67 -49.64 -12.39
N GLY A 562 13.68 -48.87 -12.81
CA GLY A 562 13.51 -47.51 -13.31
C GLY A 562 13.42 -46.41 -12.22
N ASN A 563 13.75 -46.74 -10.98
CA ASN A 563 13.79 -45.78 -9.89
C ASN A 563 15.11 -45.02 -9.90
N LEU A 564 15.06 -43.71 -9.57
CA LEU A 564 16.24 -42.87 -9.43
C LEU A 564 17.10 -43.33 -8.23
N VAL A 565 18.37 -43.63 -8.48
CA VAL A 565 19.36 -44.04 -7.47
C VAL A 565 20.39 -42.97 -7.22
N SER A 566 20.77 -42.22 -8.24
CA SER A 566 21.75 -41.15 -8.13
C SER A 566 21.32 -39.95 -8.99
N PRO A 567 21.36 -38.72 -8.42
CA PRO A 567 21.68 -38.34 -7.03
C PRO A 567 20.72 -38.98 -6.02
N ALA A 568 21.21 -39.26 -4.81
CA ALA A 568 20.41 -39.85 -3.72
C ALA A 568 19.70 -38.79 -2.84
N ALA A 569 19.79 -37.51 -3.21
CA ALA A 569 19.19 -36.40 -2.51
C ALA A 569 18.85 -35.26 -3.50
N ASN A 570 18.04 -34.31 -3.05
CA ASN A 570 17.73 -33.12 -3.79
C ASN A 570 19.00 -32.31 -4.13
N LEU A 571 19.01 -31.66 -5.28
CA LEU A 571 20.15 -30.88 -5.75
C LEU A 571 19.96 -29.42 -5.32
N SER A 572 20.80 -28.95 -4.41
CA SER A 572 20.82 -27.58 -3.92
C SER A 572 21.88 -26.73 -4.64
N ASN A 573 21.82 -25.42 -4.41
CA ASN A 573 22.78 -24.43 -4.93
C ASN A 573 22.81 -24.31 -6.46
N ILE A 574 21.67 -24.50 -7.12
CA ILE A 574 21.50 -24.18 -8.52
C ILE A 574 21.33 -22.64 -8.62
N THR A 575 22.39 -21.97 -9.04
CA THR A 575 22.43 -20.51 -8.99
C THR A 575 22.35 -19.92 -10.38
N PHE A 576 21.44 -18.96 -10.57
CA PHE A 576 21.35 -18.11 -11.75
C PHE A 576 21.59 -16.66 -11.34
N ALA A 577 22.65 -16.09 -11.88
CA ALA A 577 23.08 -14.71 -11.58
C ALA A 577 23.08 -13.85 -12.85
N GLY A 578 23.11 -12.54 -12.68
CA GLY A 578 23.17 -11.59 -13.79
C GLY A 578 21.84 -11.46 -14.54
N LEU A 579 20.72 -11.53 -13.79
CA LEU A 579 19.38 -11.34 -14.35
C LEU A 579 19.26 -9.96 -14.98
N SER A 580 18.63 -9.89 -16.15
CA SER A 580 18.59 -8.68 -17.01
C SER A 580 17.86 -7.49 -16.40
N ASP A 581 16.99 -7.73 -15.42
CA ASP A 581 16.21 -6.72 -14.71
C ASP A 581 16.88 -6.21 -13.41
N GLY A 582 18.08 -6.73 -13.10
CA GLY A 582 18.81 -6.37 -11.89
C GLY A 582 18.33 -7.08 -10.62
N ALA A 583 17.50 -8.11 -10.75
CA ALA A 583 17.07 -8.92 -9.62
C ALA A 583 18.27 -9.62 -8.93
N ALA A 584 18.11 -9.94 -7.65
CA ALA A 584 19.11 -10.70 -6.91
C ALA A 584 19.33 -12.08 -7.55
N PRO A 585 20.55 -12.65 -7.46
CA PRO A 585 20.79 -13.99 -7.96
C PRO A 585 19.81 -15.00 -7.36
N MET A 586 19.21 -15.83 -8.21
CA MET A 586 18.34 -16.92 -7.79
C MET A 586 19.20 -18.10 -7.35
N ASN A 587 18.95 -18.64 -6.18
CA ASN A 587 19.58 -19.85 -5.68
C ASN A 587 18.50 -20.87 -5.36
N MET A 588 18.41 -21.92 -6.16
CA MET A 588 17.32 -22.88 -6.13
C MET A 588 17.78 -24.28 -5.76
N THR A 589 16.86 -25.04 -5.20
CA THR A 589 16.99 -26.48 -4.97
C THR A 589 16.04 -27.21 -5.89
N TRP A 590 16.57 -28.16 -6.66
CA TRP A 590 15.75 -29.08 -7.43
C TRP A 590 15.35 -30.27 -6.58
N ASN A 591 14.07 -30.40 -6.30
CA ASN A 591 13.50 -31.52 -5.58
C ASN A 591 13.39 -32.75 -6.51
N LEU A 592 14.32 -33.66 -6.38
CA LEU A 592 14.34 -34.92 -7.10
C LEU A 592 13.49 -35.98 -6.41
N PHE A 593 13.14 -35.79 -5.15
CA PHE A 593 12.37 -36.70 -4.32
C PHE A 593 11.17 -36.00 -3.71
N GLY A 594 10.01 -36.65 -3.75
CA GLY A 594 8.80 -36.19 -3.09
C GLY A 594 8.88 -36.36 -1.56
N ALA A 595 7.87 -35.84 -0.85
CA ALA A 595 7.81 -35.89 0.61
C ALA A 595 7.82 -37.31 1.19
N ASN A 596 7.42 -38.31 0.41
CA ASN A 596 7.46 -39.74 0.75
C ASN A 596 8.82 -40.41 0.44
N GLY A 597 9.80 -39.65 -0.08
CA GLY A 597 11.12 -40.14 -0.45
C GLY A 597 11.17 -40.92 -1.78
N THR A 598 10.08 -40.96 -2.55
CA THR A 598 10.11 -41.53 -3.91
C THR A 598 10.72 -40.52 -4.89
N GLY A 599 11.49 -41.04 -5.85
CA GLY A 599 12.04 -40.24 -6.94
C GLY A 599 10.92 -39.67 -7.82
N GLU A 600 11.00 -38.39 -8.12
CA GLU A 600 10.07 -37.69 -9.02
C GLU A 600 10.42 -37.94 -10.50
N ILE A 601 11.63 -38.38 -10.78
CA ILE A 601 12.07 -38.76 -12.13
C ILE A 601 12.18 -40.27 -12.19
N SER A 602 11.55 -40.87 -13.19
CA SER A 602 11.57 -42.32 -13.45
C SER A 602 12.10 -42.63 -14.83
N GLN A 603 12.56 -43.85 -15.03
CA GLN A 603 12.97 -44.39 -16.33
C GLN A 603 12.17 -45.63 -16.65
N THR A 604 11.24 -45.53 -17.58
CA THR A 604 10.44 -46.68 -18.01
C THR A 604 10.45 -46.83 -19.54
N ALA A 605 9.89 -47.91 -20.09
CA ALA A 605 9.74 -48.06 -21.54
C ALA A 605 8.60 -47.22 -22.15
N ALA A 606 7.93 -46.39 -21.35
CA ALA A 606 6.98 -45.42 -21.86
C ALA A 606 7.68 -44.21 -22.47
N ALA A 607 7.02 -43.50 -23.37
CA ALA A 607 7.55 -42.28 -23.97
C ALA A 607 7.98 -41.26 -22.92
N SER A 608 9.09 -40.60 -23.16
CA SER A 608 9.57 -39.52 -22.31
C SER A 608 8.53 -38.37 -22.25
N GLY A 609 8.33 -37.81 -21.05
CA GLY A 609 7.42 -36.68 -20.88
C GLY A 609 7.29 -36.21 -19.43
N GLN A 610 7.04 -34.93 -19.29
CA GLN A 610 6.78 -34.29 -18.03
C GLN A 610 5.28 -34.36 -17.70
N SER A 611 4.94 -34.84 -16.50
CA SER A 611 3.55 -34.98 -16.04
C SER A 611 3.15 -33.92 -15.01
N ALA A 612 4.10 -33.41 -14.24
CA ALA A 612 3.85 -32.37 -13.25
C ALA A 612 5.08 -31.47 -13.02
N GLN A 613 4.82 -30.28 -12.54
CA GLN A 613 5.85 -29.37 -12.05
C GLN A 613 5.39 -28.67 -10.77
N THR A 614 6.31 -28.37 -9.89
CA THR A 614 6.07 -27.65 -8.64
C THR A 614 7.14 -26.58 -8.44
N GLN A 615 6.77 -25.48 -7.84
CA GLN A 615 7.71 -24.44 -7.43
C GLN A 615 7.06 -23.57 -6.34
N ASN A 616 7.83 -22.77 -5.60
CA ASN A 616 7.36 -22.02 -4.44
C ASN A 616 7.47 -20.50 -4.60
N GLY A 617 7.90 -19.99 -5.75
CA GLY A 617 7.94 -18.56 -6.04
C GLY A 617 6.59 -18.00 -6.52
N TYR A 618 6.44 -16.70 -6.51
CA TYR A 618 5.24 -16.02 -7.01
C TYR A 618 5.51 -14.56 -7.35
N THR A 619 4.67 -13.99 -8.20
CA THR A 619 4.66 -12.56 -8.52
C THR A 619 4.05 -11.74 -7.39
N SER A 620 4.14 -10.42 -7.46
CA SER A 620 3.37 -9.55 -6.59
C SER A 620 1.86 -9.82 -6.70
N GLY A 621 1.15 -9.65 -5.61
CA GLY A 621 -0.30 -9.85 -5.55
C GLY A 621 -1.00 -8.68 -4.89
N GLU A 622 -2.08 -8.20 -5.47
CA GLU A 622 -2.96 -7.20 -4.86
C GLU A 622 -3.90 -7.88 -3.86
N TYR A 623 -4.13 -7.24 -2.74
CA TYR A 623 -5.08 -7.73 -1.75
C TYR A 623 -6.49 -7.85 -2.35
N GLN A 624 -7.14 -9.00 -2.15
CA GLN A 624 -8.47 -9.29 -2.68
C GLN A 624 -9.54 -9.43 -1.59
N GLY A 625 -9.16 -9.92 -0.43
CA GLY A 625 -10.09 -10.16 0.66
C GLY A 625 -9.45 -10.97 1.78
N PHE A 626 -10.23 -11.30 2.78
CA PHE A 626 -9.79 -12.18 3.88
C PHE A 626 -10.91 -13.11 4.33
N SER A 627 -10.55 -14.10 5.10
CA SER A 627 -11.46 -15.01 5.76
C SER A 627 -11.02 -15.27 7.21
N ILE A 628 -12.00 -15.60 8.07
CA ILE A 628 -11.76 -15.97 9.47
C ILE A 628 -11.99 -17.48 9.59
N GLY A 629 -10.97 -18.20 10.01
CA GLY A 629 -11.01 -19.65 10.22
C GLY A 629 -11.67 -20.04 11.54
N SER A 630 -11.98 -21.32 11.71
CA SER A 630 -12.64 -21.85 12.92
C SER A 630 -11.80 -21.74 14.19
N ASP A 631 -10.50 -21.65 14.05
CA ASP A 631 -9.53 -21.39 15.13
C ASP A 631 -9.31 -19.89 15.39
N GLY A 632 -9.99 -19.02 14.67
CA GLY A 632 -9.82 -17.56 14.71
C GLY A 632 -8.74 -17.01 13.81
N THR A 633 -8.04 -17.84 13.04
CA THR A 633 -7.00 -17.40 12.11
C THR A 633 -7.59 -16.51 11.02
N VAL A 634 -7.06 -15.30 10.88
CA VAL A 634 -7.41 -14.36 9.84
C VAL A 634 -6.42 -14.51 8.70
N THR A 635 -6.91 -14.93 7.54
CA THR A 635 -6.09 -15.23 6.36
C THR A 635 -6.47 -14.28 5.23
N ALA A 636 -5.54 -13.42 4.82
CA ALA A 636 -5.67 -12.56 3.65
C ALA A 636 -5.40 -13.35 2.38
N THR A 637 -6.14 -13.07 1.32
CA THR A 637 -5.97 -13.64 -0.02
C THR A 637 -5.59 -12.55 -1.02
N TYR A 638 -4.77 -12.93 -2.01
CA TYR A 638 -4.19 -12.01 -2.97
C TYR A 638 -4.47 -12.45 -4.42
N SER A 639 -4.34 -11.52 -5.37
CA SER A 639 -4.61 -11.74 -6.79
C SER A 639 -3.67 -12.76 -7.45
N ASN A 640 -2.52 -13.02 -6.84
CA ASN A 640 -1.57 -14.05 -7.24
C ASN A 640 -1.88 -15.44 -6.67
N TYR A 641 -3.10 -15.65 -6.15
CA TYR A 641 -3.57 -16.87 -5.49
C TYR A 641 -2.79 -17.27 -4.23
N GLN A 642 -1.96 -16.37 -3.71
CA GLN A 642 -1.31 -16.59 -2.42
C GLN A 642 -2.23 -16.18 -1.29
N SER A 643 -2.04 -16.83 -0.14
CA SER A 643 -2.72 -16.48 1.09
C SER A 643 -1.70 -16.28 2.21
N GLN A 644 -1.97 -15.34 3.07
CA GLN A 644 -1.09 -15.03 4.21
C GLN A 644 -1.90 -14.87 5.48
N VAL A 645 -1.48 -15.54 6.51
CA VAL A 645 -2.05 -15.33 7.85
C VAL A 645 -1.58 -13.97 8.37
N VAL A 646 -2.53 -13.12 8.73
CA VAL A 646 -2.28 -11.75 9.21
C VAL A 646 -2.49 -11.62 10.71
N GLY A 647 -3.23 -12.54 11.33
CA GLY A 647 -3.46 -12.58 12.75
C GLY A 647 -4.41 -13.71 13.14
N GLN A 648 -4.74 -13.77 14.42
CA GLN A 648 -5.70 -14.71 14.98
C GLN A 648 -6.55 -14.03 16.03
N VAL A 649 -7.85 -13.98 15.82
CA VAL A 649 -8.81 -13.40 16.77
C VAL A 649 -8.76 -14.17 18.09
N ALA A 650 -8.64 -13.44 19.19
CA ALA A 650 -8.63 -14.02 20.52
C ALA A 650 -10.04 -14.08 21.13
N LEU A 651 -10.30 -15.13 21.88
CA LEU A 651 -11.50 -15.27 22.67
C LEU A 651 -11.18 -15.21 24.16
N ALA A 652 -12.08 -14.58 24.91
CA ALA A 652 -12.03 -14.51 26.37
C ALA A 652 -13.09 -15.38 27.02
N THR A 653 -12.76 -15.98 28.16
CA THR A 653 -13.71 -16.62 29.07
C THR A 653 -13.54 -16.05 30.46
N VAL A 654 -14.61 -16.00 31.23
CA VAL A 654 -14.60 -15.58 32.64
C VAL A 654 -15.10 -16.70 33.53
N SER A 655 -14.66 -16.70 34.79
CA SER A 655 -15.03 -17.74 35.75
C SER A 655 -16.51 -17.69 36.15
N ASN A 656 -17.08 -16.47 36.22
CA ASN A 656 -18.47 -16.28 36.57
C ASN A 656 -19.15 -15.28 35.59
N LEU A 657 -19.93 -15.79 34.67
CA LEU A 657 -20.65 -15.02 33.67
C LEU A 657 -21.64 -14.02 34.28
N GLN A 658 -22.31 -14.40 35.38
CA GLN A 658 -23.29 -13.53 36.05
C GLN A 658 -22.62 -12.33 36.77
N GLY A 659 -21.32 -12.36 36.94
CA GLY A 659 -20.55 -11.25 37.50
C GLY A 659 -20.11 -10.22 36.47
N LEU A 660 -20.35 -10.43 35.19
CA LEU A 660 -20.08 -9.45 34.15
C LEU A 660 -21.03 -8.25 34.29
N SER A 661 -20.52 -7.06 34.03
CA SER A 661 -21.33 -5.84 33.95
C SER A 661 -21.60 -5.51 32.50
N ASP A 662 -22.88 -5.37 32.15
CA ASP A 662 -23.35 -4.89 30.87
C ASP A 662 -23.04 -3.38 30.75
N VAL A 663 -22.44 -2.95 29.65
CA VAL A 663 -22.10 -1.55 29.39
C VAL A 663 -22.84 -0.96 28.20
N GLY A 664 -23.79 -1.71 27.62
CA GLY A 664 -24.53 -1.35 26.41
C GLY A 664 -23.94 -1.96 25.14
N SER A 665 -24.60 -1.80 24.01
CA SER A 665 -24.15 -2.29 22.70
C SER A 665 -23.74 -3.78 22.66
N THR A 666 -24.41 -4.64 23.49
CA THR A 666 -24.03 -6.07 23.71
C THR A 666 -22.62 -6.30 24.23
N GLU A 667 -22.04 -5.30 24.87
CA GLU A 667 -20.69 -5.34 25.44
C GLU A 667 -20.72 -5.54 26.94
N TYR A 668 -19.72 -6.25 27.45
CA TYR A 668 -19.55 -6.59 28.84
C TYR A 668 -18.19 -6.17 29.34
N LYS A 669 -18.12 -5.87 30.62
CA LYS A 669 -16.90 -5.55 31.35
C LYS A 669 -16.72 -6.52 32.51
N THR A 670 -15.47 -6.93 32.77
CA THR A 670 -15.17 -7.74 33.95
C THR A 670 -15.31 -6.94 35.22
N THR A 671 -15.77 -7.60 36.27
CA THR A 671 -15.85 -7.08 37.65
C THR A 671 -15.10 -8.00 38.61
N PRO A 672 -14.90 -7.60 39.85
CA PRO A 672 -14.38 -8.52 40.85
C PRO A 672 -15.23 -9.79 41.02
N ALA A 673 -16.54 -9.73 40.73
CA ALA A 673 -17.44 -10.86 40.86
C ALA A 673 -17.36 -11.82 39.63
N SER A 674 -17.01 -11.33 38.44
CA SER A 674 -16.76 -12.19 37.29
C SER A 674 -15.42 -12.90 37.32
N GLY A 675 -14.46 -12.35 38.08
CA GLY A 675 -13.07 -12.68 37.96
C GLY A 675 -12.40 -12.08 36.73
N LEU A 676 -11.10 -12.29 36.61
CA LEU A 676 -10.33 -11.86 35.43
C LEU A 676 -10.68 -12.72 34.20
N ALA A 677 -10.70 -12.09 33.06
CA ALA A 677 -10.88 -12.79 31.79
C ALA A 677 -9.61 -13.61 31.44
N THR A 678 -9.81 -14.83 31.04
CA THR A 678 -8.76 -15.69 30.50
C THR A 678 -8.84 -15.68 29.00
N VAL A 679 -7.86 -15.03 28.35
CA VAL A 679 -7.81 -14.86 26.89
C VAL A 679 -6.96 -15.96 26.27
N GLY A 680 -7.32 -16.36 25.06
CA GLY A 680 -6.57 -17.34 24.26
C GLY A 680 -7.23 -17.60 22.91
N VAL A 681 -6.67 -18.57 22.19
CA VAL A 681 -7.14 -18.91 20.85
C VAL A 681 -8.50 -19.63 20.89
N ALA A 682 -9.29 -19.50 19.85
CA ALA A 682 -10.56 -20.21 19.69
C ALA A 682 -10.33 -21.73 19.63
N GLY A 683 -11.31 -22.51 20.08
CA GLY A 683 -11.25 -23.97 20.12
C GLY A 683 -10.34 -24.58 21.19
N ALA A 684 -9.67 -23.78 22.02
CA ALA A 684 -8.74 -24.25 23.06
C ALA A 684 -9.11 -23.71 24.45
N GLY A 685 -8.78 -24.48 25.51
CA GLY A 685 -8.98 -24.06 26.90
C GLY A 685 -10.46 -23.81 27.26
N GLY A 686 -11.38 -24.54 26.70
CA GLY A 686 -12.82 -24.40 26.95
C GLY A 686 -13.50 -23.25 26.20
N ARG A 687 -12.77 -22.56 25.31
CA ARG A 687 -13.34 -21.55 24.41
C ARG A 687 -13.96 -22.22 23.19
N GLY A 688 -15.07 -21.61 22.69
CA GLY A 688 -15.75 -22.03 21.46
C GLY A 688 -14.87 -21.85 20.24
N THR A 689 -15.32 -22.38 19.11
CA THR A 689 -14.76 -22.15 17.79
C THR A 689 -15.41 -20.93 17.14
N LEU A 690 -14.77 -20.36 16.14
CA LEU A 690 -15.33 -19.29 15.33
C LEU A 690 -15.99 -19.86 14.06
N GLU A 691 -17.00 -19.18 13.59
CA GLU A 691 -17.60 -19.40 12.28
C GLU A 691 -17.59 -18.07 11.52
N GLY A 692 -16.65 -17.96 10.57
CA GLY A 692 -16.49 -16.76 9.75
C GLY A 692 -17.68 -16.59 8.80
N SER A 693 -17.89 -15.37 8.33
CA SER A 693 -19.00 -14.97 7.46
C SER A 693 -20.38 -15.34 8.03
N SER A 694 -20.51 -15.27 9.34
CA SER A 694 -21.71 -15.66 10.09
C SER A 694 -21.91 -14.77 11.30
N LEU A 695 -23.14 -14.60 11.73
CA LEU A 695 -23.50 -13.84 12.93
C LEU A 695 -24.32 -14.69 13.90
N GLU A 696 -24.10 -14.47 15.19
CA GLU A 696 -24.92 -15.07 16.25
C GLU A 696 -26.19 -14.25 16.45
N ALA A 697 -27.35 -14.82 16.17
CA ALA A 697 -28.63 -14.17 16.44
C ALA A 697 -28.89 -14.07 17.95
N SER A 698 -29.77 -13.18 18.33
CA SER A 698 -30.30 -13.13 19.70
C SER A 698 -30.80 -14.51 20.15
N ASN A 699 -30.57 -14.88 21.40
CA ASN A 699 -31.12 -16.12 21.97
C ASN A 699 -32.55 -15.94 22.53
N VAL A 700 -33.18 -14.80 22.26
CA VAL A 700 -34.56 -14.50 22.70
C VAL A 700 -35.58 -15.41 21.98
N ASN A 701 -36.32 -16.16 22.76
CA ASN A 701 -37.45 -16.94 22.25
C ASN A 701 -38.75 -16.12 22.28
N ILE A 702 -39.13 -15.60 21.12
CA ILE A 702 -40.29 -14.73 20.97
C ILE A 702 -41.54 -15.34 21.57
N SER A 703 -41.78 -16.63 21.35
CA SER A 703 -43.00 -17.30 21.87
C SER A 703 -43.02 -17.43 23.39
N ALA A 704 -41.87 -17.69 23.99
CA ALA A 704 -41.69 -17.72 25.43
C ALA A 704 -41.88 -16.31 26.03
N GLU A 705 -41.20 -15.30 25.47
CA GLU A 705 -41.29 -13.91 25.95
C GLU A 705 -42.73 -13.37 25.85
N PHE A 706 -43.48 -13.65 24.77
CA PHE A 706 -44.88 -13.27 24.69
C PHE A 706 -45.75 -13.98 25.73
N SER A 707 -45.50 -15.25 26.01
CA SER A 707 -46.20 -15.98 27.04
C SER A 707 -45.91 -15.38 28.42
N ASP A 708 -44.66 -15.10 28.72
CA ASP A 708 -44.21 -14.49 29.95
C ASP A 708 -44.76 -13.06 30.11
N LEU A 709 -44.79 -12.29 29.00
CA LEU A 709 -45.41 -10.97 28.98
C LEU A 709 -46.88 -11.03 29.42
N ILE A 710 -47.64 -11.99 28.86
CA ILE A 710 -49.07 -12.15 29.21
C ILE A 710 -49.22 -12.54 30.70
N VAL A 711 -48.36 -13.45 31.20
CA VAL A 711 -48.37 -13.86 32.62
C VAL A 711 -48.02 -12.68 33.51
N ALA A 712 -46.95 -11.93 33.21
CA ALA A 712 -46.54 -10.77 34.00
C ALA A 712 -47.58 -9.64 33.97
N GLN A 713 -48.20 -9.37 32.82
CA GLN A 713 -49.34 -8.44 32.73
C GLN A 713 -50.52 -8.85 33.62
N ARG A 714 -50.90 -10.13 33.60
CA ARG A 714 -51.94 -10.66 34.43
C ARG A 714 -51.60 -10.59 35.91
N ALA A 715 -50.38 -10.89 36.29
CA ALA A 715 -49.87 -10.76 37.66
C ALA A 715 -49.95 -9.29 38.13
N PHE A 716 -49.47 -8.36 37.30
CA PHE A 716 -49.56 -6.94 37.58
C PHE A 716 -51.03 -6.47 37.75
N GLU A 717 -51.93 -6.85 36.84
CA GLU A 717 -53.37 -6.54 36.95
C GLU A 717 -53.98 -7.11 38.23
N ALA A 718 -53.61 -8.35 38.60
CA ALA A 718 -54.11 -9.00 39.81
C ALA A 718 -53.67 -8.29 41.10
N ASN A 719 -52.35 -7.91 41.14
CA ASN A 719 -51.80 -7.16 42.25
C ASN A 719 -52.40 -5.75 42.33
N ALA A 720 -52.59 -5.08 41.21
CA ALA A 720 -53.28 -3.78 41.14
C ALA A 720 -54.73 -3.87 41.63
N LYS A 721 -55.44 -4.93 41.24
CA LYS A 721 -56.82 -5.18 41.72
C LYS A 721 -56.88 -5.50 43.21
N SER A 722 -55.93 -6.25 43.72
CA SER A 722 -55.76 -6.51 45.16
C SER A 722 -55.56 -5.23 45.94
N MET A 723 -54.69 -4.31 45.41
CA MET A 723 -54.48 -3.00 46.01
C MET A 723 -55.78 -2.18 46.13
N THR A 724 -56.51 -2.08 45.00
CA THR A 724 -57.83 -1.38 45.00
C THR A 724 -58.86 -2.01 45.93
N THR A 725 -58.88 -3.34 46.04
CA THR A 725 -59.71 -4.06 46.94
C THR A 725 -59.41 -3.74 48.42
N PHE A 726 -58.13 -3.73 48.76
CA PHE A 726 -57.66 -3.34 50.10
C PHE A 726 -58.01 -1.90 50.43
N ASP A 727 -57.86 -0.96 49.47
CA ASP A 727 -58.30 0.41 49.63
C ASP A 727 -59.79 0.50 49.93
N THR A 728 -60.65 -0.18 49.17
CA THR A 728 -62.07 -0.24 49.39
C THR A 728 -62.40 -0.81 50.77
N ILE A 729 -61.83 -1.94 51.19
CA ILE A 729 -61.98 -2.53 52.51
C ILE A 729 -61.58 -1.55 53.60
N THR A 730 -60.53 -0.84 53.46
CA THR A 730 -59.99 0.14 54.39
C THR A 730 -61.01 1.32 54.51
N GLN A 731 -61.51 1.83 53.39
CA GLN A 731 -62.49 2.89 53.37
C GLN A 731 -63.81 2.45 54.05
N GLU A 732 -64.29 1.23 53.71
CA GLU A 732 -65.49 0.69 54.34
C GLU A 732 -65.29 0.46 55.86
N THR A 733 -64.09 0.02 56.24
CA THR A 733 -63.73 -0.14 57.68
C THR A 733 -63.68 1.20 58.38
N ILE A 734 -63.19 2.22 57.80
CA ILE A 734 -63.20 3.60 58.33
C ILE A 734 -64.60 4.12 58.44
N ASN A 735 -65.45 3.89 57.39
CA ASN A 735 -66.81 4.31 57.38
C ASN A 735 -67.67 3.58 58.44
N MET A 736 -67.34 2.33 58.85
CA MET A 736 -68.00 1.60 59.91
C MET A 736 -67.66 2.09 61.32
N ILE A 737 -66.53 2.82 61.46
CA ILE A 737 -66.04 3.35 62.74
C ILE A 737 -66.64 4.75 62.99
N HIS A 738 -67.26 5.38 62.00
CA HIS A 738 -68.02 6.62 62.12
C HIS A 738 -69.49 6.33 62.10
#